data_9019125bc6fe51b6e1fbd83fcc213cea
#
_entry.id   9019125bc6fe51b6e1fbd83fcc213cea
#
_cell.length_a   1.000
_cell.length_b   1.000
_cell.length_c   1.000
_cell.angle_alpha   90.00
_cell.angle_beta   90.00
_cell.angle_gamma   90.00
#
_symmetry.space_group_name_H-M   'P 1'
#
loop_
_entity.id
_entity.type
_entity.pdbx_description
1 polymer ?
#
loop_
_entity_poly.entity_id
_entity_poly.type
_entity_poly.pdbx_seq_one_letter_code
_entity_poly.pdbx_strand_id
1 'polypeptide(L)'
;MNTKFLKNNLHFIIICLSVVVLGIIVGIAIDTDTNKKLTIKENEPDGESKINKLIINEIMSSNKGTYADVDGNQYDWVELYNGNNYDINLKNYGLSDDKSKIKWVFPEIIIKAKEYLIINLCGEKKEGLYANFRLSSKGGETLVLTKANGKVIDAITVTPLDKNETIARDLNGNLYTSDLPTPGFPNTKQGYENYINSLKSEENKIKINEILPRNKGNFINENGKLEGYIEIINISKNTVNLKTYSLSNSTKHPFTYKLPDISLKSGEVYVFYTATSSVSNNYTGFKLTEKTGEVVLSNGNKIVDIVEYDQVANGMALIYENEEYYISNNITPGYPNNNSGIKNFNEKNLTNPNDLIISEVMNQNNEYLPQNGGNYYDWIELKNNTQKTINLKDYYLTTSDNLKTMYNLPDVSLKPGGYYVVMASGDTNLSNNTYKHTNFKLSEIESLYLTKDNKIIDSIFIANVPLGYSMGRGTKSGIYYFSNPTPKSQNKNGTNQIAYTPIINVAPGIYNDVQNISIEIKGNGTIYYTLDGSIPNRSSKKYNSPIFLNKTSVLKVVSYEDNKLPSEVVTSSYIINENHTLPVLSLSLKQSDFNTIQSNTYSGEVERTAYAELFEENSSFSIPCGLKLFGGTTRGLPKKSFQLKFRSEYGASKLNYQVFNNRDFSSFDTLVLRSASTDYEYAAFADIFMTSTLEELETVEVQAYKTIILYINGRYWGIYNIREKIESEFIANHYNVSEDKVNITRIDNNVTCGSTTWYKEIVNYLSNHNMADQKNYEYIKTKIDIDSIIDFWIAETYTTNNDIVNARFYSHPDINDGKMRAIFYDLDWAMFNVTKNYYIFSTSITPMSRLQIPTTVLRNLMKNNEFKKRYVERLSYNLNNIWTYEKLSKKLEELYQIYKKEMPRNCERWNITMENWEDNVNRLRNYIKKRTPIMLNQTKSFFGLSESEMKKYFGDLLWNIDTR
;
A
#
# COMPACT_ATOMS: atom_id res chain seq x y z
N MET A 1 8.50 -7.34 69.04
CA MET A 1 7.87 -6.30 68.24
C MET A 1 6.37 -6.45 68.30
N ASN A 2 5.71 -5.41 68.59
CA ASN A 2 4.41 -5.27 69.27
C ASN A 2 3.22 -5.93 68.55
N THR A 3 2.65 -6.96 69.15
CA THR A 3 1.38 -7.63 68.77
C THR A 3 0.18 -6.70 68.73
N LYS A 4 0.26 -5.50 69.33
CA LYS A 4 -0.78 -4.48 69.33
C LYS A 4 -0.88 -3.70 68.00
N PHE A 5 0.20 -3.60 67.26
CA PHE A 5 0.22 -2.94 65.94
C PHE A 5 -0.47 -3.79 64.86
N LEU A 6 -0.31 -5.10 64.92
CA LEU A 6 -0.94 -6.04 63.99
C LEU A 6 -2.46 -6.18 64.19
N LYS A 7 -2.95 -6.05 65.46
CA LYS A 7 -4.38 -6.17 65.73
C LYS A 7 -5.19 -4.94 65.29
N ASN A 8 -4.61 -3.73 65.35
CA ASN A 8 -5.31 -2.50 64.96
C ASN A 8 -5.31 -2.22 63.43
N ASN A 9 -4.43 -2.87 62.72
CA ASN A 9 -4.36 -2.69 61.24
C ASN A 9 -4.90 -3.92 60.46
N LEU A 10 -5.30 -4.98 61.14
CA LEU A 10 -5.83 -6.19 60.49
C LEU A 10 -7.14 -5.92 59.73
N HIS A 11 -8.00 -5.04 60.26
CA HIS A 11 -9.23 -4.61 59.54
C HIS A 11 -8.91 -3.76 58.32
N PHE A 12 -7.90 -2.90 58.38
CA PHE A 12 -7.47 -2.09 57.27
C PHE A 12 -6.77 -2.95 56.16
N ILE A 13 -5.96 -3.92 56.57
CA ILE A 13 -5.32 -4.88 55.64
C ILE A 13 -6.35 -5.80 55.00
N ILE A 14 -7.40 -6.24 55.73
CA ILE A 14 -8.51 -7.04 55.19
C ILE A 14 -9.35 -6.22 54.21
N ILE A 15 -9.61 -4.94 54.51
CA ILE A 15 -10.35 -4.02 53.62
C ILE A 15 -9.49 -3.74 52.36
N CYS A 16 -8.19 -3.49 52.49
CA CYS A 16 -7.31 -3.28 51.34
C CYS A 16 -7.18 -4.56 50.49
N LEU A 17 -7.06 -5.74 51.08
CA LEU A 17 -7.07 -7.02 50.38
C LEU A 17 -8.42 -7.33 49.72
N SER A 18 -9.55 -7.01 50.37
CA SER A 18 -10.86 -7.21 49.73
C SER A 18 -11.12 -6.23 48.60
N VAL A 19 -10.63 -4.97 48.65
CA VAL A 19 -10.69 -4.01 47.55
C VAL A 19 -9.79 -4.42 46.39
N VAL A 20 -8.59 -4.97 46.66
CA VAL A 20 -7.70 -5.50 45.62
C VAL A 20 -8.29 -6.77 45.00
N VAL A 21 -8.89 -7.68 45.80
CA VAL A 21 -9.55 -8.88 45.24
C VAL A 21 -10.83 -8.52 44.49
N LEU A 22 -11.62 -7.56 44.96
CA LEU A 22 -12.75 -7.03 44.18
C LEU A 22 -12.28 -6.30 42.91
N GLY A 23 -11.19 -5.54 42.96
CA GLY A 23 -10.58 -4.88 41.81
C GLY A 23 -10.06 -5.90 40.78
N ILE A 24 -9.45 -7.00 41.25
CA ILE A 24 -8.99 -8.10 40.37
C ILE A 24 -10.18 -8.90 39.84
N ILE A 25 -11.22 -9.18 40.61
CA ILE A 25 -12.43 -9.88 40.15
C ILE A 25 -13.24 -9.00 39.19
N VAL A 26 -13.33 -7.69 39.42
CA VAL A 26 -13.97 -6.74 38.50
C VAL A 26 -13.08 -6.50 37.26
N GLY A 27 -11.74 -6.46 37.41
CA GLY A 27 -10.81 -6.37 36.31
C GLY A 27 -10.82 -7.64 35.43
N ILE A 28 -10.90 -8.83 36.05
CA ILE A 28 -11.00 -10.11 35.31
C ILE A 28 -12.40 -10.28 34.67
N ALA A 29 -13.47 -9.73 35.30
CA ALA A 29 -14.81 -9.75 34.71
C ALA A 29 -15.02 -8.68 33.62
N ILE A 30 -14.16 -7.64 33.54
CA ILE A 30 -14.20 -6.61 32.49
C ILE A 30 -13.29 -6.99 31.33
N ASP A 31 -12.27 -7.84 31.54
CA ASP A 31 -11.26 -8.17 30.53
C ASP A 31 -11.61 -9.42 29.69
N THR A 32 -12.79 -10.01 29.86
CA THR A 32 -13.17 -11.21 29.11
C THR A 32 -14.25 -11.02 28.06
N ASP A 33 -14.79 -9.80 27.80
CA ASP A 33 -15.92 -9.68 26.85
C ASP A 33 -15.94 -8.42 25.95
N THR A 34 -14.89 -7.62 25.83
CA THR A 34 -14.94 -6.37 25.06
C THR A 34 -14.04 -6.29 23.81
N ASN A 35 -13.37 -7.36 23.41
CA ASN A 35 -12.54 -7.36 22.21
C ASN A 35 -12.70 -8.60 21.31
N LYS A 36 -13.89 -9.17 21.21
CA LYS A 36 -14.22 -10.02 20.07
C LYS A 36 -14.94 -9.19 19.01
N LYS A 37 -14.21 -8.68 18.02
CA LYS A 37 -14.76 -8.45 16.70
C LYS A 37 -15.31 -9.79 16.21
N LEU A 38 -16.59 -10.05 16.42
CA LEU A 38 -17.27 -11.19 15.81
C LEU A 38 -17.51 -10.82 14.35
N THR A 39 -16.55 -11.16 13.49
CA THR A 39 -16.80 -11.32 12.06
C THR A 39 -17.96 -12.30 11.93
N ILE A 40 -18.96 -11.97 11.11
CA ILE A 40 -20.02 -12.91 10.72
C ILE A 40 -19.31 -14.19 10.27
N LYS A 41 -19.52 -15.30 10.97
CA LYS A 41 -18.97 -16.58 10.55
C LYS A 41 -19.63 -16.93 9.20
N GLU A 42 -18.83 -17.16 8.19
CA GLU A 42 -19.26 -17.45 6.81
C GLU A 42 -20.23 -18.65 6.67
N ASN A 43 -20.56 -19.35 7.76
CA ASN A 43 -21.32 -20.60 7.78
C ASN A 43 -22.48 -20.65 8.80
N GLU A 44 -23.13 -19.52 9.15
CA GLU A 44 -24.41 -19.64 9.85
C GLU A 44 -25.53 -19.85 8.80
N PRO A 45 -26.35 -20.92 8.92
CA PRO A 45 -27.43 -21.16 7.97
C PRO A 45 -28.49 -20.07 8.07
N ASP A 46 -29.02 -19.63 6.92
CA ASP A 46 -30.20 -18.79 6.84
C ASP A 46 -31.34 -19.47 7.63
N GLY A 47 -31.74 -18.83 8.72
CA GLY A 47 -32.76 -19.34 9.62
C GLY A 47 -33.71 -18.25 10.08
N GLU A 48 -34.91 -18.62 10.49
CA GLU A 48 -35.84 -17.69 11.13
C GLU A 48 -35.31 -17.24 12.49
N SER A 49 -35.47 -15.92 12.78
CA SER A 49 -35.09 -15.36 14.07
C SER A 49 -35.84 -16.05 15.22
N LYS A 50 -35.10 -16.47 16.25
CA LYS A 50 -35.66 -17.07 17.48
C LYS A 50 -36.23 -16.02 18.45
N ILE A 51 -36.21 -14.74 18.10
CA ILE A 51 -36.66 -13.64 18.91
C ILE A 51 -38.19 -13.57 18.85
N ASN A 52 -38.85 -13.65 20.01
CA ASN A 52 -40.30 -13.62 20.17
C ASN A 52 -40.81 -12.40 20.94
N LYS A 53 -40.17 -11.22 20.75
CA LYS A 53 -40.55 -9.95 21.43
C LYS A 53 -40.15 -8.76 20.57
N LEU A 54 -40.69 -7.59 20.89
CA LEU A 54 -40.20 -6.33 20.34
C LEU A 54 -38.83 -5.98 20.94
N ILE A 55 -37.86 -5.67 20.09
CA ILE A 55 -36.49 -5.36 20.50
C ILE A 55 -35.91 -4.20 19.67
N ILE A 56 -34.83 -3.61 20.19
CA ILE A 56 -33.88 -2.81 19.40
C ILE A 56 -32.99 -3.83 18.66
N ASN A 57 -33.06 -3.84 17.34
CA ASN A 57 -32.40 -4.85 16.50
C ASN A 57 -31.02 -4.41 16.00
N GLU A 58 -30.92 -3.17 15.54
CA GLU A 58 -29.67 -2.62 14.99
C GLU A 58 -29.55 -1.13 15.30
N ILE A 59 -28.33 -0.63 15.55
CA ILE A 59 -28.04 0.76 15.86
C ILE A 59 -26.83 1.22 15.06
N MET A 60 -26.94 2.36 14.38
CA MET A 60 -25.83 3.05 13.75
C MET A 60 -25.69 4.47 14.32
N SER A 61 -24.57 4.78 14.95
CA SER A 61 -24.25 6.08 15.55
C SER A 61 -23.27 6.91 14.74
N SER A 62 -22.86 6.45 13.55
CA SER A 62 -21.95 7.17 12.63
C SER A 62 -22.20 6.78 11.17
N ASN A 63 -23.39 7.11 10.68
CA ASN A 63 -23.77 6.85 9.28
C ASN A 63 -23.05 7.79 8.32
N LYS A 64 -22.25 7.23 7.41
CA LYS A 64 -21.49 7.95 6.38
C LYS A 64 -21.72 7.33 4.99
N GLY A 65 -22.98 7.12 4.65
CA GLY A 65 -23.39 6.69 3.31
C GLY A 65 -23.95 5.29 3.18
N THR A 66 -24.17 4.56 4.27
CA THR A 66 -24.78 3.22 4.23
C THR A 66 -26.30 3.25 4.12
N TYR A 67 -26.92 4.26 4.70
CA TYR A 67 -28.37 4.45 4.70
C TYR A 67 -28.70 5.93 4.43
N ALA A 68 -29.77 6.20 3.67
CA ALA A 68 -30.34 7.53 3.47
C ALA A 68 -31.86 7.49 3.57
N ASP A 69 -32.48 8.60 3.99
CA ASP A 69 -33.92 8.77 3.89
C ASP A 69 -34.36 9.06 2.43
N VAL A 70 -35.65 9.18 2.21
CA VAL A 70 -36.23 9.44 0.87
C VAL A 70 -35.76 10.78 0.24
N ASP A 71 -35.25 11.70 1.05
CA ASP A 71 -34.69 12.98 0.62
C ASP A 71 -33.16 12.93 0.46
N GLY A 72 -32.55 11.75 0.59
CA GLY A 72 -31.11 11.53 0.50
C GLY A 72 -30.31 12.04 1.71
N ASN A 73 -30.94 12.25 2.86
CA ASN A 73 -30.25 12.69 4.07
C ASN A 73 -29.74 11.47 4.84
N GLN A 74 -28.52 11.58 5.34
CA GLN A 74 -27.84 10.54 6.12
C GLN A 74 -27.92 10.91 7.61
N TYR A 75 -28.80 10.24 8.32
CA TYR A 75 -28.90 10.35 9.77
C TYR A 75 -28.33 9.09 10.42
N ASP A 76 -27.90 9.20 11.68
CA ASP A 76 -27.79 8.03 12.54
C ASP A 76 -29.19 7.39 12.65
N TRP A 77 -29.24 6.11 12.90
CA TRP A 77 -30.51 5.41 12.91
C TRP A 77 -30.54 4.25 13.91
N VAL A 78 -31.74 3.89 14.28
CA VAL A 78 -32.03 2.68 15.06
C VAL A 78 -33.13 1.90 14.38
N GLU A 79 -33.00 0.59 14.39
CA GLU A 79 -34.01 -0.33 13.89
C GLU A 79 -34.65 -1.11 15.05
N LEU A 80 -35.97 -1.23 15.00
CA LEU A 80 -36.75 -2.13 15.85
C LEU A 80 -37.15 -3.36 15.04
N TYR A 81 -37.14 -4.52 15.70
CA TYR A 81 -37.71 -5.76 15.14
C TYR A 81 -38.86 -6.25 16.00
N ASN A 82 -40.03 -6.53 15.39
CA ASN A 82 -41.16 -7.16 16.05
C ASN A 82 -41.05 -8.68 15.87
N GLY A 83 -40.40 -9.37 16.79
CA GLY A 83 -40.28 -10.83 16.78
C GLY A 83 -41.54 -11.59 17.18
N ASN A 84 -42.64 -10.90 17.53
CA ASN A 84 -43.91 -11.55 17.86
C ASN A 84 -44.64 -12.05 16.59
N ASN A 85 -45.67 -12.89 16.80
CA ASN A 85 -46.59 -13.36 15.75
C ASN A 85 -47.85 -12.48 15.59
N TYR A 86 -47.83 -11.25 16.13
CA TYR A 86 -48.91 -10.25 16.08
C TYR A 86 -48.34 -8.85 15.91
N ASP A 87 -49.15 -7.98 15.32
CA ASP A 87 -48.83 -6.59 15.08
C ASP A 87 -48.82 -5.79 16.39
N ILE A 88 -47.95 -4.78 16.48
CA ILE A 88 -47.82 -3.90 17.63
C ILE A 88 -48.05 -2.45 17.19
N ASN A 89 -49.03 -1.76 17.79
CA ASN A 89 -49.17 -0.32 17.64
C ASN A 89 -48.19 0.39 18.62
N LEU A 90 -47.26 1.14 18.08
CA LEU A 90 -46.23 1.86 18.84
C LEU A 90 -46.69 3.23 19.34
N LYS A 91 -47.94 3.64 19.14
CA LYS A 91 -48.46 4.93 19.64
C LYS A 91 -48.10 5.14 21.11
N ASN A 92 -47.49 6.29 21.41
CA ASN A 92 -47.01 6.70 22.74
C ASN A 92 -45.88 5.83 23.33
N TYR A 93 -45.26 4.88 22.60
CA TYR A 93 -44.04 4.27 23.03
C TYR A 93 -42.93 5.32 23.05
N GLY A 94 -41.87 5.14 23.81
CA GLY A 94 -40.78 6.10 23.96
C GLY A 94 -39.46 5.54 23.49
N LEU A 95 -38.63 6.39 22.86
CA LEU A 95 -37.23 6.13 22.56
C LEU A 95 -36.37 7.23 23.16
N SER A 96 -35.24 6.86 23.78
CA SER A 96 -34.35 7.83 24.44
C SER A 96 -32.92 7.29 24.53
N ASP A 97 -31.94 8.17 24.47
CA ASP A 97 -30.52 7.96 24.81
C ASP A 97 -30.24 8.26 26.30
N ASP A 98 -31.29 8.58 27.09
CA ASP A 98 -31.24 8.91 28.51
C ASP A 98 -32.19 8.00 29.28
N LYS A 99 -31.66 7.22 30.20
CA LYS A 99 -32.45 6.29 31.07
C LYS A 99 -33.47 7.00 31.99
N SER A 100 -33.27 8.28 32.25
CA SER A 100 -34.08 9.03 33.22
C SER A 100 -35.32 9.68 32.62
N LYS A 101 -35.38 9.86 31.26
CA LYS A 101 -36.49 10.55 30.61
C LYS A 101 -36.69 10.06 29.18
N ILE A 102 -37.93 10.09 28.72
CA ILE A 102 -38.26 9.84 27.29
C ILE A 102 -38.00 11.13 26.52
N LYS A 103 -37.11 11.09 25.52
CA LYS A 103 -36.81 12.23 24.64
C LYS A 103 -37.72 12.29 23.41
N TRP A 104 -38.12 11.15 22.86
CA TRP A 104 -38.97 11.07 21.68
C TRP A 104 -40.07 10.03 21.87
N VAL A 105 -41.26 10.34 21.39
CA VAL A 105 -42.47 9.51 21.49
C VAL A 105 -42.92 9.11 20.10
N PHE A 106 -43.18 7.83 19.87
CA PHE A 106 -43.64 7.30 18.60
C PHE A 106 -45.02 7.90 18.23
N PRO A 107 -45.17 8.31 16.94
CA PRO A 107 -46.48 8.59 16.41
C PRO A 107 -47.35 7.34 16.36
N GLU A 108 -48.59 7.44 15.91
CA GLU A 108 -49.44 6.29 15.69
C GLU A 108 -48.93 5.51 14.46
N ILE A 109 -48.17 4.42 14.71
CA ILE A 109 -47.63 3.53 13.70
C ILE A 109 -47.67 2.08 14.18
N ILE A 110 -47.91 1.15 13.25
CA ILE A 110 -47.99 -0.27 13.50
C ILE A 110 -46.73 -0.91 12.92
N ILE A 111 -45.97 -1.64 13.74
CA ILE A 111 -44.93 -2.58 13.27
C ILE A 111 -45.56 -3.98 13.21
N LYS A 112 -45.65 -4.53 12.00
CA LYS A 112 -46.28 -5.83 11.77
C LYS A 112 -45.48 -6.98 12.36
N ALA A 113 -46.13 -8.12 12.53
CA ALA A 113 -45.49 -9.35 12.95
C ALA A 113 -44.29 -9.72 12.05
N LYS A 114 -43.11 -9.97 12.65
CA LYS A 114 -41.87 -10.32 11.95
C LYS A 114 -41.29 -9.24 11.03
N GLU A 115 -41.72 -7.97 11.16
CA GLU A 115 -41.20 -6.85 10.40
C GLU A 115 -40.24 -5.96 11.18
N TYR A 116 -39.51 -5.15 10.46
CA TYR A 116 -38.53 -4.18 10.92
C TYR A 116 -39.06 -2.75 10.76
N LEU A 117 -38.62 -1.84 11.63
CA LEU A 117 -38.97 -0.42 11.58
C LEU A 117 -37.74 0.43 11.88
N ILE A 118 -37.36 1.31 10.94
CA ILE A 118 -36.21 2.20 11.07
C ILE A 118 -36.67 3.57 11.57
N ILE A 119 -35.95 4.12 12.55
CA ILE A 119 -36.12 5.47 13.11
C ILE A 119 -34.85 6.27 12.88
N ASN A 120 -34.96 7.42 12.20
CA ASN A 120 -33.86 8.34 11.98
C ASN A 120 -33.58 9.17 13.25
N LEU A 121 -32.33 9.24 13.68
CA LEU A 121 -31.91 10.02 14.86
C LEU A 121 -31.36 11.38 14.38
N CYS A 122 -32.24 12.26 13.95
CA CYS A 122 -31.87 13.52 13.29
C CYS A 122 -31.42 14.64 14.26
N GLY A 123 -31.77 14.56 15.54
CA GLY A 123 -31.43 15.57 16.55
C GLY A 123 -32.31 16.82 16.49
N GLU A 124 -33.33 16.83 15.66
CA GLU A 124 -34.24 17.94 15.45
C GLU A 124 -35.69 17.47 15.53
N LYS A 125 -36.61 18.41 15.80
CA LYS A 125 -38.03 18.09 15.79
C LYS A 125 -38.55 18.05 14.34
N LYS A 126 -38.85 16.87 13.84
CA LYS A 126 -39.34 16.59 12.50
C LYS A 126 -40.54 15.61 12.59
N GLU A 127 -41.52 15.74 11.68
CA GLU A 127 -42.65 14.81 11.60
C GLU A 127 -42.23 13.42 11.07
N GLY A 128 -42.93 12.38 11.50
CA GLY A 128 -42.68 11.00 11.10
C GLY A 128 -41.73 10.26 12.04
N LEU A 129 -40.96 9.36 11.47
CA LEU A 129 -39.99 8.51 12.20
C LEU A 129 -38.62 9.18 12.33
N TYR A 130 -38.62 10.38 12.92
CA TYR A 130 -37.43 11.19 13.16
C TYR A 130 -37.34 11.58 14.63
N ALA A 131 -36.37 10.97 15.33
CA ALA A 131 -36.14 11.28 16.73
C ALA A 131 -35.30 12.55 16.91
N ASN A 132 -35.64 13.37 17.89
CA ASN A 132 -35.03 14.66 18.18
C ASN A 132 -33.73 14.60 18.98
N PHE A 133 -33.04 13.47 18.97
CA PHE A 133 -31.71 13.28 19.54
C PHE A 133 -30.82 12.54 18.58
N ARG A 134 -29.51 12.49 18.88
CA ARG A 134 -28.46 11.77 18.13
C ARG A 134 -27.71 10.87 19.10
N LEU A 135 -27.00 9.88 18.59
CA LEU A 135 -26.10 9.04 19.36
C LEU A 135 -24.64 9.45 19.14
N SER A 136 -23.83 9.30 20.16
CA SER A 136 -22.39 9.53 20.06
C SER A 136 -21.67 8.30 19.51
N SER A 137 -20.86 8.46 18.47
CA SER A 137 -19.98 7.40 17.96
C SER A 137 -18.88 6.98 18.97
N LYS A 138 -18.61 7.82 19.99
CA LYS A 138 -17.70 7.49 21.10
C LYS A 138 -18.35 6.54 22.12
N GLY A 139 -19.64 6.27 21.97
CA GLY A 139 -20.39 5.41 22.88
C GLY A 139 -20.61 6.02 24.27
N GLY A 140 -20.98 5.16 25.22
CA GLY A 140 -21.25 5.53 26.61
C GLY A 140 -22.72 5.85 26.93
N GLU A 141 -23.54 6.13 25.93
CA GLU A 141 -25.00 6.35 26.04
C GLU A 141 -25.73 4.99 26.08
N THR A 142 -26.93 5.00 26.62
CA THR A 142 -27.80 3.81 26.59
C THR A 142 -29.08 4.16 25.84
N LEU A 143 -29.30 3.56 24.69
CA LEU A 143 -30.54 3.66 23.97
C LEU A 143 -31.61 2.79 24.64
N VAL A 144 -32.76 3.39 24.99
CA VAL A 144 -33.84 2.75 25.76
C VAL A 144 -35.15 2.84 24.98
N LEU A 145 -35.81 1.69 24.81
CA LEU A 145 -37.14 1.56 24.24
C LEU A 145 -38.13 1.32 25.40
N THR A 146 -39.21 2.13 25.48
CA THR A 146 -40.22 2.03 26.56
C THR A 146 -41.63 1.87 25.99
N LYS A 147 -42.52 1.24 26.80
CA LYS A 147 -43.96 1.26 26.53
C LYS A 147 -44.54 2.64 26.82
N ALA A 148 -45.79 2.87 26.40
CA ALA A 148 -46.56 4.09 26.70
C ALA A 148 -46.67 4.44 28.19
N ASN A 149 -46.57 3.45 29.07
CA ASN A 149 -46.58 3.64 30.53
C ASN A 149 -45.19 3.84 31.17
N GLY A 150 -44.16 4.03 30.34
CA GLY A 150 -42.75 4.24 30.74
C GLY A 150 -41.97 2.96 31.09
N LYS A 151 -42.61 1.78 31.02
CA LYS A 151 -41.91 0.52 31.33
C LYS A 151 -40.90 0.20 30.23
N VAL A 152 -39.65 -0.02 30.60
CA VAL A 152 -38.58 -0.41 29.69
C VAL A 152 -38.89 -1.77 29.02
N ILE A 153 -38.77 -1.84 27.71
CA ILE A 153 -38.91 -3.04 26.85
C ILE A 153 -37.54 -3.62 26.54
N ASP A 154 -36.63 -2.76 26.06
CA ASP A 154 -35.29 -3.13 25.69
C ASP A 154 -34.33 -1.94 25.89
N ALA A 155 -33.07 -2.23 26.13
CA ALA A 155 -32.05 -1.21 26.28
C ALA A 155 -30.68 -1.74 25.80
N ILE A 156 -29.96 -0.92 25.04
CA ILE A 156 -28.63 -1.24 24.56
C ILE A 156 -27.68 -0.10 24.93
N THR A 157 -26.58 -0.42 25.60
CA THR A 157 -25.47 0.52 25.78
C THR A 157 -24.67 0.59 24.52
N VAL A 158 -24.57 1.78 23.94
CA VAL A 158 -23.81 2.03 22.70
C VAL A 158 -22.32 1.98 23.04
N THR A 159 -21.60 1.06 22.46
CA THR A 159 -20.14 1.00 22.51
C THR A 159 -19.54 1.93 21.45
N PRO A 160 -18.26 2.32 21.56
CA PRO A 160 -17.59 3.06 20.47
C PRO A 160 -17.73 2.30 19.14
N LEU A 161 -18.14 3.01 18.09
CA LEU A 161 -18.31 2.48 16.73
C LEU A 161 -17.45 3.28 15.75
N ASP A 162 -16.84 2.59 14.83
CA ASP A 162 -16.21 3.22 13.66
C ASP A 162 -17.29 3.75 12.70
N LYS A 163 -16.85 4.50 11.68
CA LYS A 163 -17.77 5.00 10.63
C LYS A 163 -18.43 3.82 9.93
N ASN A 164 -19.76 3.88 9.79
CA ASN A 164 -20.58 2.85 9.13
C ASN A 164 -20.62 1.49 9.82
N GLU A 165 -20.12 1.35 11.05
CA GLU A 165 -20.34 0.17 11.89
C GLU A 165 -21.67 0.28 12.63
N THR A 166 -22.29 -0.87 12.89
CA THR A 166 -23.52 -1.02 13.68
C THR A 166 -23.32 -1.92 14.89
N ILE A 167 -24.13 -1.72 15.91
CA ILE A 167 -24.41 -2.73 16.94
C ILE A 167 -25.66 -3.45 16.46
N ALA A 168 -25.54 -4.74 16.20
CA ALA A 168 -26.61 -5.57 15.66
C ALA A 168 -26.91 -6.77 16.58
N ARG A 169 -28.12 -7.36 16.47
CA ARG A 169 -28.45 -8.63 17.11
C ARG A 169 -28.46 -9.77 16.10
N ASP A 170 -27.81 -10.87 16.45
CA ASP A 170 -27.92 -12.11 15.68
C ASP A 170 -29.33 -12.71 15.77
N LEU A 171 -29.61 -13.77 15.03
CA LEU A 171 -30.90 -14.47 15.02
C LEU A 171 -31.28 -15.08 16.39
N ASN A 172 -30.33 -15.22 17.31
CA ASN A 172 -30.55 -15.68 18.68
C ASN A 172 -30.73 -14.52 19.68
N GLY A 173 -30.52 -13.26 19.26
CA GLY A 173 -30.64 -12.06 20.08
C GLY A 173 -29.36 -11.57 20.75
N ASN A 174 -28.16 -12.16 20.46
CA ASN A 174 -26.88 -11.72 20.98
C ASN A 174 -26.41 -10.48 20.26
N LEU A 175 -25.81 -9.53 21.00
CA LEU A 175 -25.24 -8.31 20.42
C LEU A 175 -23.84 -8.57 19.84
N TYR A 176 -23.56 -7.96 18.69
CA TYR A 176 -22.24 -7.92 18.05
C TYR A 176 -22.09 -6.63 17.25
N THR A 177 -20.87 -6.27 16.85
CA THR A 177 -20.60 -5.16 15.91
C THR A 177 -20.48 -5.69 14.50
N SER A 178 -21.03 -4.97 13.53
CA SER A 178 -21.05 -5.35 12.12
C SER A 178 -20.64 -4.18 11.24
N ASP A 179 -19.87 -4.44 10.20
CA ASP A 179 -19.58 -3.53 9.09
C ASP A 179 -20.53 -3.73 7.88
N LEU A 180 -21.53 -4.62 8.04
CA LEU A 180 -22.57 -4.93 7.05
C LEU A 180 -23.94 -4.56 7.63
N PRO A 181 -24.34 -3.28 7.59
CA PRO A 181 -25.64 -2.84 8.09
C PRO A 181 -26.79 -3.41 7.23
N THR A 182 -27.88 -3.81 7.88
CA THR A 182 -28.99 -4.52 7.25
C THR A 182 -30.35 -3.82 7.41
N PRO A 183 -30.49 -2.52 7.13
CA PRO A 183 -31.72 -1.78 7.38
C PRO A 183 -32.95 -2.42 6.70
N GLY A 184 -33.93 -2.86 7.51
CA GLY A 184 -35.15 -3.52 7.04
C GLY A 184 -35.04 -5.02 6.79
N PHE A 185 -33.89 -5.64 7.11
CA PHE A 185 -33.63 -7.04 6.88
C PHE A 185 -32.97 -7.73 8.09
N PRO A 186 -32.98 -9.08 8.17
CA PRO A 186 -32.26 -9.82 9.21
C PRO A 186 -30.75 -9.48 9.22
N ASN A 187 -30.17 -9.40 10.42
CA ASN A 187 -28.72 -9.14 10.59
C ASN A 187 -27.90 -10.39 10.20
N THR A 188 -27.88 -10.70 8.91
CA THR A 188 -27.14 -11.80 8.29
C THR A 188 -26.49 -11.34 6.98
N LYS A 189 -25.57 -12.11 6.43
CA LYS A 189 -24.98 -11.84 5.12
C LYS A 189 -26.05 -11.77 4.01
N GLN A 190 -26.99 -12.71 4.01
CA GLN A 190 -28.11 -12.70 3.06
C GLN A 190 -29.03 -11.48 3.27
N GLY A 191 -29.27 -11.07 4.53
CA GLY A 191 -30.03 -9.86 4.83
C GLY A 191 -29.34 -8.60 4.29
N TYR A 192 -28.01 -8.51 4.39
CA TYR A 192 -27.26 -7.44 3.77
C TYR A 192 -27.37 -7.44 2.23
N GLU A 193 -27.22 -8.59 1.58
CA GLU A 193 -27.38 -8.72 0.13
C GLU A 193 -28.79 -8.32 -0.31
N ASN A 194 -29.82 -8.73 0.44
CA ASN A 194 -31.22 -8.35 0.21
C ASN A 194 -31.42 -6.83 0.38
N TYR A 195 -30.79 -6.23 1.39
CA TYR A 195 -30.80 -4.77 1.56
C TYR A 195 -30.22 -4.05 0.34
N ILE A 196 -29.00 -4.39 -0.07
CA ILE A 196 -28.35 -3.78 -1.24
C ILE A 196 -29.19 -3.97 -2.51
N ASN A 197 -29.75 -5.16 -2.73
CA ASN A 197 -30.63 -5.42 -3.88
C ASN A 197 -31.92 -4.59 -3.82
N SER A 198 -32.47 -4.34 -2.62
CA SER A 198 -33.66 -3.53 -2.43
C SER A 198 -33.46 -2.03 -2.76
N LEU A 199 -32.20 -1.57 -2.78
CA LEU A 199 -31.86 -0.21 -3.14
C LEU A 199 -31.92 0.08 -4.64
N LYS A 200 -31.81 -0.94 -5.51
CA LYS A 200 -31.80 -0.76 -6.97
C LYS A 200 -33.13 -0.23 -7.49
N SER A 201 -33.07 0.72 -8.40
CA SER A 201 -34.21 1.37 -9.03
C SER A 201 -34.07 1.39 -10.56
N GLU A 202 -35.19 1.36 -11.29
CA GLU A 202 -35.23 1.53 -12.74
C GLU A 202 -35.33 3.00 -13.18
N GLU A 203 -35.24 3.97 -12.25
CA GLU A 203 -35.25 5.39 -12.60
C GLU A 203 -34.04 5.72 -13.49
N ASN A 204 -34.31 6.41 -14.62
CA ASN A 204 -33.29 6.73 -15.61
C ASN A 204 -33.44 8.19 -16.07
N LYS A 205 -33.11 9.16 -15.19
CA LYS A 205 -33.12 10.59 -15.52
C LYS A 205 -31.73 11.19 -15.60
N ILE A 206 -30.89 10.80 -14.66
CA ILE A 206 -29.47 11.19 -14.58
C ILE A 206 -28.62 9.95 -14.74
N LYS A 207 -27.56 10.06 -15.55
CA LYS A 207 -26.61 8.99 -15.80
C LYS A 207 -25.19 9.43 -15.46
N ILE A 208 -24.35 8.48 -15.12
CA ILE A 208 -22.90 8.69 -15.08
C ILE A 208 -22.43 8.80 -16.53
N ASN A 209 -21.84 9.93 -16.90
CA ASN A 209 -21.49 10.27 -18.27
C ASN A 209 -20.02 10.00 -18.59
N GLU A 210 -19.12 10.37 -17.68
CA GLU A 210 -17.69 10.21 -17.87
C GLU A 210 -17.01 9.99 -16.51
N ILE A 211 -16.07 9.05 -16.45
CA ILE A 211 -15.26 8.75 -15.26
C ILE A 211 -13.80 8.84 -15.65
N LEU A 212 -13.06 9.80 -15.10
CA LEU A 212 -11.61 9.87 -15.14
C LEU A 212 -11.07 9.51 -13.76
N PRO A 213 -10.66 8.28 -13.48
CA PRO A 213 -10.20 7.86 -12.16
C PRO A 213 -8.93 8.61 -11.73
N ARG A 214 -8.06 8.91 -12.69
CA ARG A 214 -6.77 9.56 -12.43
C ARG A 214 -6.34 10.50 -13.52
N ASN A 215 -6.37 11.80 -13.20
CA ASN A 215 -5.84 12.86 -14.05
C ASN A 215 -4.32 12.98 -13.83
N LYS A 216 -3.54 12.79 -14.87
CA LYS A 216 -2.06 12.85 -14.86
C LYS A 216 -1.48 14.03 -15.63
N GLY A 217 -2.31 15.00 -15.98
CA GLY A 217 -1.95 16.17 -16.77
C GLY A 217 -2.83 16.40 -18.00
N ASN A 218 -3.93 15.63 -18.12
CA ASN A 218 -4.90 15.78 -19.21
C ASN A 218 -5.51 17.20 -19.24
N PHE A 219 -5.79 17.75 -18.07
CA PHE A 219 -6.25 19.12 -17.92
C PHE A 219 -6.02 19.61 -16.47
N ILE A 220 -6.00 20.91 -16.30
CA ILE A 220 -5.94 21.56 -14.99
C ILE A 220 -7.33 22.13 -14.72
N ASN A 221 -7.93 21.76 -13.57
CA ASN A 221 -9.26 22.27 -13.21
C ASN A 221 -9.22 23.76 -12.82
N GLU A 222 -10.39 24.36 -12.60
CA GLU A 222 -10.54 25.78 -12.24
C GLU A 222 -9.80 26.19 -10.93
N ASN A 223 -9.43 25.21 -10.08
CA ASN A 223 -8.67 25.42 -8.84
C ASN A 223 -7.16 25.18 -9.03
N GLY A 224 -6.69 25.00 -10.25
CA GLY A 224 -5.28 24.74 -10.56
C GLY A 224 -4.79 23.35 -10.14
N LYS A 225 -5.69 22.34 -10.05
CA LYS A 225 -5.39 20.98 -9.57
C LYS A 225 -5.58 19.94 -10.68
N LEU A 226 -4.81 18.84 -10.54
CA LEU A 226 -4.91 17.63 -11.37
C LEU A 226 -5.75 16.59 -10.63
N GLU A 227 -7.07 16.73 -10.61
CA GLU A 227 -7.97 15.81 -9.90
C GLU A 227 -8.68 14.88 -10.90
N GLY A 228 -8.91 13.61 -10.49
CA GLY A 228 -9.86 12.76 -11.20
C GLY A 228 -11.29 13.30 -11.07
N TYR A 229 -12.22 12.80 -11.85
CA TYR A 229 -13.61 13.27 -11.79
C TYR A 229 -14.62 12.21 -12.17
N ILE A 230 -15.86 12.48 -11.76
CA ILE A 230 -17.09 11.86 -12.24
C ILE A 230 -17.93 12.96 -12.87
N GLU A 231 -18.35 12.74 -14.10
CA GLU A 231 -19.33 13.61 -14.76
C GLU A 231 -20.68 12.90 -14.86
N ILE A 232 -21.74 13.62 -14.61
CA ILE A 232 -23.12 13.13 -14.78
C ILE A 232 -23.83 13.93 -15.87
N ILE A 233 -24.82 13.32 -16.51
CA ILE A 233 -25.63 13.92 -17.56
C ILE A 233 -27.14 13.78 -17.28
N ASN A 234 -27.92 14.82 -17.56
CA ASN A 234 -29.35 14.70 -17.57
C ASN A 234 -29.83 14.18 -18.94
N ILE A 235 -30.19 12.88 -19.00
CA ILE A 235 -30.72 12.23 -20.22
C ILE A 235 -32.24 12.37 -20.36
N SER A 236 -32.91 12.94 -19.38
CA SER A 236 -34.38 13.18 -19.45
C SER A 236 -34.73 14.42 -20.28
N LYS A 237 -36.03 14.54 -20.67
CA LYS A 237 -36.54 15.73 -21.39
C LYS A 237 -36.77 16.93 -20.49
N ASN A 238 -36.74 16.76 -19.16
CA ASN A 238 -37.06 17.78 -18.18
C ASN A 238 -35.83 18.24 -17.41
N THR A 239 -35.88 19.43 -16.84
CA THR A 239 -34.88 19.88 -15.86
C THR A 239 -34.98 19.03 -14.61
N VAL A 240 -33.83 18.51 -14.12
CA VAL A 240 -33.72 17.70 -12.91
C VAL A 240 -32.87 18.41 -11.88
N ASN A 241 -33.33 18.50 -10.63
CA ASN A 241 -32.57 19.04 -9.51
C ASN A 241 -31.82 17.94 -8.80
N LEU A 242 -30.53 18.16 -8.50
CA LEU A 242 -29.60 17.15 -7.98
C LEU A 242 -29.61 17.02 -6.45
N LYS A 243 -30.32 17.85 -5.69
CA LYS A 243 -30.26 17.94 -4.22
C LYS A 243 -30.61 16.64 -3.49
N THR A 244 -31.35 15.71 -4.13
CA THR A 244 -31.69 14.40 -3.58
C THR A 244 -30.71 13.30 -4.04
N TYR A 245 -29.84 13.63 -4.99
CA TYR A 245 -28.88 12.69 -5.53
C TYR A 245 -27.62 12.59 -4.66
N SER A 246 -26.94 11.45 -4.77
CA SER A 246 -25.65 11.19 -4.12
C SER A 246 -24.72 10.43 -5.06
N LEU A 247 -23.40 10.64 -4.91
CA LEU A 247 -22.34 9.87 -5.56
C LEU A 247 -21.56 9.07 -4.53
N SER A 248 -21.10 7.89 -4.94
CA SER A 248 -20.20 7.05 -4.16
C SER A 248 -19.21 6.28 -5.06
N ASN A 249 -18.13 5.79 -4.46
CA ASN A 249 -17.20 4.85 -5.05
C ASN A 249 -17.40 3.42 -4.52
N SER A 250 -18.55 3.14 -3.88
CA SER A 250 -18.86 1.84 -3.31
C SER A 250 -20.35 1.59 -3.15
N THR A 251 -20.81 0.44 -3.63
CA THR A 251 -22.17 -0.08 -3.37
C THR A 251 -22.41 -0.41 -1.90
N LYS A 252 -21.34 -0.64 -1.10
CA LYS A 252 -21.46 -0.79 0.37
C LYS A 252 -21.90 0.51 1.05
N HIS A 253 -21.56 1.67 0.46
CA HIS A 253 -21.86 2.99 0.99
C HIS A 253 -22.46 3.90 -0.10
N PRO A 254 -23.63 3.55 -0.68
CA PRO A 254 -24.10 4.14 -1.94
C PRO A 254 -24.48 5.61 -1.84
N PHE A 255 -24.54 6.19 -0.65
CA PHE A 255 -24.98 7.57 -0.40
C PHE A 255 -23.85 8.48 0.11
N THR A 256 -22.59 8.16 -0.11
CA THR A 256 -21.40 8.79 0.54
C THR A 256 -21.36 10.31 0.39
N TYR A 257 -21.59 10.85 -0.82
CA TYR A 257 -21.50 12.27 -1.09
C TYR A 257 -22.83 12.79 -1.65
N LYS A 258 -23.55 13.57 -0.85
CA LYS A 258 -24.80 14.23 -1.27
C LYS A 258 -24.50 15.38 -2.22
N LEU A 259 -25.15 15.39 -3.38
CA LEU A 259 -24.96 16.41 -4.41
C LEU A 259 -25.54 17.78 -3.97
N PRO A 260 -24.96 18.89 -4.45
CA PRO A 260 -25.45 20.24 -4.19
C PRO A 260 -26.80 20.52 -4.85
N ASP A 261 -27.50 21.56 -4.39
CA ASP A 261 -28.76 22.02 -4.96
C ASP A 261 -28.53 22.72 -6.33
N ILE A 262 -28.36 21.91 -7.36
CA ILE A 262 -28.09 22.33 -8.74
C ILE A 262 -29.14 21.69 -9.64
N SER A 263 -29.61 22.45 -10.64
CA SER A 263 -30.58 21.97 -11.63
C SER A 263 -29.91 21.82 -12.99
N LEU A 264 -29.98 20.61 -13.59
CA LEU A 264 -29.50 20.34 -14.94
C LEU A 264 -30.66 20.30 -15.93
N LYS A 265 -30.56 21.06 -17.02
CA LYS A 265 -31.47 20.97 -18.18
C LYS A 265 -31.22 19.68 -18.95
N SER A 266 -32.12 19.30 -19.83
CA SER A 266 -31.95 18.17 -20.74
C SER A 266 -30.64 18.26 -21.51
N GLY A 267 -29.82 17.22 -21.47
CA GLY A 267 -28.51 17.14 -22.12
C GLY A 267 -27.39 17.91 -21.42
N GLU A 268 -27.63 18.61 -20.31
CA GLU A 268 -26.56 19.26 -19.55
C GLU A 268 -25.78 18.26 -18.72
N VAL A 269 -24.48 18.51 -18.60
CA VAL A 269 -23.52 17.72 -17.83
C VAL A 269 -23.02 18.52 -16.62
N TYR A 270 -22.56 17.83 -15.59
CA TYR A 270 -21.91 18.44 -14.43
C TYR A 270 -20.77 17.58 -13.89
N VAL A 271 -19.63 18.21 -13.55
CA VAL A 271 -18.39 17.56 -13.13
C VAL A 271 -18.22 17.62 -11.63
N PHE A 272 -17.94 16.47 -11.01
CA PHE A 272 -17.57 16.33 -9.60
C PHE A 272 -16.14 15.79 -9.50
N TYR A 273 -15.24 16.54 -8.85
CA TYR A 273 -13.84 16.14 -8.67
C TYR A 273 -13.69 15.14 -7.53
N THR A 274 -12.93 14.07 -7.79
CA THR A 274 -12.71 12.98 -6.84
C THR A 274 -11.44 13.19 -6.04
N ALA A 275 -11.55 13.95 -4.93
CA ALA A 275 -10.46 14.23 -4.02
C ALA A 275 -10.93 14.20 -2.56
N THR A 276 -10.01 13.87 -1.64
CA THR A 276 -10.30 13.79 -0.18
C THR A 276 -10.39 15.16 0.50
N SER A 277 -9.84 16.20 -0.12
CA SER A 277 -9.96 17.59 0.36
C SER A 277 -11.14 18.29 -0.30
N SER A 278 -12.05 18.84 0.48
CA SER A 278 -13.16 19.68 -0.03
C SER A 278 -12.71 21.12 -0.21
N VAL A 279 -12.45 21.55 -1.43
CA VAL A 279 -12.15 22.96 -1.76
C VAL A 279 -13.40 23.71 -2.14
N SER A 280 -14.41 23.02 -2.68
CA SER A 280 -15.70 23.56 -3.11
C SER A 280 -16.79 22.47 -3.10
N ASN A 281 -18.04 22.87 -3.33
CA ASN A 281 -19.22 21.96 -3.30
C ASN A 281 -19.26 20.92 -4.45
N ASN A 282 -18.28 20.89 -5.33
CA ASN A 282 -18.15 19.88 -6.38
C ASN A 282 -17.01 18.89 -6.14
N TYR A 283 -16.51 18.80 -4.89
CA TYR A 283 -15.52 17.81 -4.46
C TYR A 283 -16.17 16.70 -3.65
N THR A 284 -16.02 15.44 -4.08
CA THR A 284 -16.74 14.28 -3.53
C THR A 284 -16.29 13.83 -2.14
N GLY A 285 -15.10 14.23 -1.69
CA GLY A 285 -14.49 13.76 -0.43
C GLY A 285 -13.90 12.35 -0.51
N PHE A 286 -13.98 11.67 -1.65
CA PHE A 286 -13.35 10.38 -1.92
C PHE A 286 -12.54 10.41 -3.22
N LYS A 287 -11.63 9.43 -3.39
CA LYS A 287 -10.88 9.21 -4.64
C LYS A 287 -11.37 7.96 -5.36
N LEU A 288 -11.18 7.93 -6.66
CA LEU A 288 -11.32 6.73 -7.47
C LEU A 288 -9.96 6.03 -7.61
N THR A 289 -10.00 4.75 -7.90
CA THR A 289 -8.81 3.93 -8.21
C THR A 289 -8.73 3.72 -9.72
N GLU A 290 -7.53 3.61 -10.26
CA GLU A 290 -7.29 3.25 -11.66
C GLU A 290 -7.48 1.76 -11.94
N LYS A 291 -7.59 0.95 -10.88
CA LYS A 291 -7.87 -0.49 -10.95
C LYS A 291 -9.36 -0.75 -10.98
N THR A 292 -9.74 -1.98 -10.71
CA THR A 292 -11.14 -2.36 -10.47
C THR A 292 -11.80 -1.40 -9.49
N GLY A 293 -12.89 -0.80 -9.89
CA GLY A 293 -13.65 0.16 -9.11
C GLY A 293 -15.10 0.25 -9.59
N GLU A 294 -15.88 1.00 -8.83
CA GLU A 294 -17.26 1.29 -9.16
C GLU A 294 -17.60 2.75 -8.86
N VAL A 295 -18.53 3.29 -9.61
CA VAL A 295 -19.19 4.58 -9.33
C VAL A 295 -20.67 4.33 -9.18
N VAL A 296 -21.23 4.78 -8.08
CA VAL A 296 -22.64 4.60 -7.74
C VAL A 296 -23.32 5.96 -7.71
N LEU A 297 -24.40 6.11 -8.46
CA LEU A 297 -25.30 7.27 -8.44
C LEU A 297 -26.60 6.85 -7.78
N SER A 298 -27.02 7.60 -6.76
CA SER A 298 -28.26 7.35 -6.03
C SER A 298 -29.19 8.57 -6.08
N ASN A 299 -30.49 8.35 -5.94
CA ASN A 299 -31.50 9.38 -5.76
C ASN A 299 -32.41 9.05 -4.56
N GLY A 300 -32.46 9.95 -3.58
CA GLY A 300 -33.09 9.64 -2.29
C GLY A 300 -32.40 8.43 -1.63
N ASN A 301 -33.20 7.43 -1.33
CA ASN A 301 -32.74 6.15 -0.76
C ASN A 301 -32.60 5.02 -1.81
N LYS A 302 -32.48 5.33 -3.10
CA LYS A 302 -32.39 4.34 -4.18
C LYS A 302 -31.14 4.56 -5.05
N ILE A 303 -30.53 3.48 -5.47
CA ILE A 303 -29.47 3.47 -6.48
C ILE A 303 -30.12 3.53 -7.86
N VAL A 304 -29.70 4.50 -8.68
CA VAL A 304 -30.27 4.75 -10.02
C VAL A 304 -29.28 4.45 -11.14
N ASP A 305 -27.98 4.42 -10.87
CA ASP A 305 -26.95 4.02 -11.83
C ASP A 305 -25.73 3.42 -11.12
N ILE A 306 -25.12 2.40 -11.70
CA ILE A 306 -23.85 1.80 -11.24
C ILE A 306 -23.00 1.56 -12.47
N VAL A 307 -21.77 2.06 -12.42
CA VAL A 307 -20.76 1.82 -13.44
C VAL A 307 -19.56 1.14 -12.79
N GLU A 308 -19.43 -0.15 -13.04
CA GLU A 308 -18.25 -0.93 -12.68
C GLU A 308 -17.20 -0.79 -13.79
N TYR A 309 -15.94 -0.71 -13.41
CA TYR A 309 -14.83 -0.66 -14.35
C TYR A 309 -13.63 -1.45 -13.86
N ASP A 310 -12.93 -2.08 -14.80
CA ASP A 310 -11.65 -2.72 -14.61
C ASP A 310 -10.56 -1.93 -15.33
N GLN A 311 -9.47 -1.62 -14.64
CA GLN A 311 -8.24 -1.04 -15.16
C GLN A 311 -8.45 0.08 -16.20
N VAL A 312 -8.88 1.25 -15.74
CA VAL A 312 -8.84 2.45 -16.57
C VAL A 312 -7.42 3.02 -16.52
N ALA A 313 -6.71 2.94 -17.64
CA ALA A 313 -5.33 3.38 -17.73
C ALA A 313 -5.17 4.88 -17.36
N ASN A 314 -3.98 5.25 -16.86
CA ASN A 314 -3.68 6.62 -16.46
C ASN A 314 -4.00 7.63 -17.58
N GLY A 315 -4.78 8.66 -17.25
CA GLY A 315 -5.19 9.70 -18.20
C GLY A 315 -6.25 9.27 -19.22
N MET A 316 -6.79 8.07 -19.10
CA MET A 316 -7.92 7.59 -19.88
C MET A 316 -9.20 7.78 -19.07
N ALA A 317 -10.32 8.02 -19.74
CA ALA A 317 -11.63 8.06 -19.12
C ALA A 317 -12.54 6.95 -19.66
N LEU A 318 -13.45 6.48 -18.81
CA LEU A 318 -14.59 5.67 -19.22
C LEU A 318 -15.70 6.62 -19.65
N ILE A 319 -16.11 6.54 -20.90
CA ILE A 319 -17.00 7.48 -21.57
C ILE A 319 -18.30 6.77 -21.96
N TYR A 320 -19.44 7.38 -21.61
CA TYR A 320 -20.78 6.92 -22.01
C TYR A 320 -21.21 7.62 -23.31
N GLU A 321 -21.40 6.86 -24.38
CA GLU A 321 -21.90 7.34 -25.66
C GLU A 321 -22.68 6.22 -26.36
N ASN A 322 -23.81 6.53 -27.01
CA ASN A 322 -24.64 5.57 -27.74
C ASN A 322 -25.10 4.36 -26.90
N GLU A 323 -25.42 4.58 -25.62
CA GLU A 323 -25.89 3.58 -24.65
C GLU A 323 -24.79 2.57 -24.21
N GLU A 324 -23.53 2.80 -24.54
CA GLU A 324 -22.40 1.96 -24.18
C GLU A 324 -21.28 2.76 -23.50
N TYR A 325 -20.47 2.08 -22.65
CA TYR A 325 -19.26 2.64 -22.08
C TYR A 325 -18.03 2.11 -22.81
N TYR A 326 -17.07 3.00 -23.09
CA TYR A 326 -15.75 2.65 -23.66
C TYR A 326 -14.64 3.51 -23.06
N ILE A 327 -13.41 3.01 -23.10
CA ILE A 327 -12.24 3.75 -22.58
C ILE A 327 -11.63 4.59 -23.70
N SER A 328 -11.39 5.88 -23.43
CA SER A 328 -10.84 6.85 -24.39
C SER A 328 -9.93 7.87 -23.73
N ASN A 329 -8.96 8.40 -24.49
CA ASN A 329 -8.15 9.54 -24.10
C ASN A 329 -8.80 10.90 -24.47
N ASN A 330 -9.88 10.91 -25.22
CA ASN A 330 -10.64 12.12 -25.55
C ASN A 330 -11.62 12.48 -24.45
N ILE A 331 -11.10 13.02 -23.38
CA ILE A 331 -11.93 13.50 -22.25
C ILE A 331 -12.67 14.78 -22.62
N THR A 332 -13.86 14.98 -22.05
CA THR A 332 -14.71 16.13 -22.33
C THR A 332 -15.32 16.77 -21.08
N PRO A 333 -14.61 16.97 -19.95
CA PRO A 333 -15.21 17.45 -18.72
C PRO A 333 -15.92 18.79 -18.91
N GLY A 334 -17.22 18.79 -18.62
CA GLY A 334 -18.11 19.93 -18.78
C GLY A 334 -18.70 20.09 -20.19
N TYR A 335 -18.50 19.11 -21.08
CA TYR A 335 -19.03 19.09 -22.45
C TYR A 335 -19.60 17.71 -22.82
N PRO A 336 -20.54 17.60 -23.77
CA PRO A 336 -21.06 16.32 -24.23
C PRO A 336 -19.96 15.40 -24.83
N ASN A 337 -20.08 14.09 -24.62
CA ASN A 337 -19.19 13.05 -25.16
C ASN A 337 -19.43 12.84 -26.67
N ASN A 338 -19.12 13.83 -27.49
CA ASN A 338 -19.25 13.79 -28.93
C ASN A 338 -18.20 14.68 -29.60
N ASN A 339 -18.10 14.61 -30.93
CA ASN A 339 -17.15 15.42 -31.68
C ASN A 339 -17.19 16.92 -31.40
N SER A 340 -18.40 17.48 -31.13
CA SER A 340 -18.56 18.91 -30.80
C SER A 340 -18.02 19.21 -29.40
N GLY A 341 -18.31 18.36 -28.42
CA GLY A 341 -17.78 18.49 -27.05
C GLY A 341 -16.26 18.35 -27.01
N ILE A 342 -15.70 17.34 -27.68
CA ILE A 342 -14.25 17.16 -27.83
C ILE A 342 -13.60 18.40 -28.44
N LYS A 343 -14.19 18.95 -29.50
CA LYS A 343 -13.72 20.18 -30.14
C LYS A 343 -13.75 21.36 -29.16
N ASN A 344 -14.89 21.62 -28.50
CA ASN A 344 -15.06 22.74 -27.60
C ASN A 344 -14.10 22.62 -26.37
N PHE A 345 -13.96 21.44 -25.80
CA PHE A 345 -13.02 21.19 -24.71
C PHE A 345 -11.57 21.44 -25.12
N ASN A 346 -11.15 20.90 -26.28
CA ASN A 346 -9.79 21.11 -26.79
C ASN A 346 -9.52 22.58 -27.14
N GLU A 347 -10.46 23.29 -27.75
CA GLU A 347 -10.34 24.73 -28.06
C GLU A 347 -10.20 25.60 -26.81
N LYS A 348 -10.89 25.25 -25.71
CA LYS A 348 -10.76 25.93 -24.42
C LYS A 348 -9.41 25.67 -23.74
N ASN A 349 -8.85 24.47 -23.92
CA ASN A 349 -7.56 24.09 -23.31
C ASN A 349 -6.34 24.39 -24.17
N LEU A 350 -6.51 24.57 -25.48
CA LEU A 350 -5.50 25.12 -26.37
C LEU A 350 -5.39 26.63 -26.17
N THR A 351 -4.29 27.10 -25.64
CA THR A 351 -4.04 28.53 -25.40
C THR A 351 -3.90 29.33 -26.67
N ASN A 352 -3.46 28.69 -27.79
CA ASN A 352 -3.39 29.35 -29.10
C ASN A 352 -3.46 28.36 -30.28
N PRO A 353 -4.67 27.95 -30.74
CA PRO A 353 -4.83 26.99 -31.84
C PRO A 353 -4.32 27.51 -33.22
N ASN A 354 -4.05 28.81 -33.32
CA ASN A 354 -3.51 29.45 -34.52
C ASN A 354 -2.01 29.76 -34.40
N ASP A 355 -1.24 28.89 -33.73
CA ASP A 355 0.21 29.02 -33.55
C ASP A 355 0.91 27.75 -33.98
N LEU A 356 2.17 27.55 -33.56
CA LEU A 356 2.86 26.27 -33.59
C LEU A 356 2.15 25.30 -32.63
N ILE A 357 1.95 24.07 -33.07
CA ILE A 357 1.33 23.02 -32.24
C ILE A 357 2.17 21.77 -32.21
N ILE A 358 2.00 20.94 -31.17
CA ILE A 358 2.53 19.59 -31.13
C ILE A 358 1.62 18.71 -31.99
N SER A 359 2.12 18.21 -33.11
CA SER A 359 1.38 17.41 -34.08
C SER A 359 1.35 15.94 -33.69
N GLU A 360 2.53 15.37 -33.40
CA GLU A 360 2.71 13.95 -33.14
C GLU A 360 3.90 13.72 -32.21
N VAL A 361 3.80 12.72 -31.32
CA VAL A 361 4.89 12.29 -30.43
C VAL A 361 5.04 10.78 -30.47
N MET A 362 6.26 10.29 -30.35
CA MET A 362 6.59 8.88 -30.25
C MET A 362 7.60 8.70 -29.13
N ASN A 363 7.17 8.11 -28.03
CA ASN A 363 7.97 7.94 -26.80
C ASN A 363 8.46 6.50 -26.56
N GLN A 364 8.21 5.59 -27.51
CA GLN A 364 8.72 4.22 -27.53
C GLN A 364 9.10 3.83 -28.95
N ASN A 365 10.10 4.52 -29.50
CA ASN A 365 10.54 4.36 -30.91
C ASN A 365 11.54 3.20 -31.03
N ASN A 366 11.24 2.26 -31.90
CA ASN A 366 12.10 1.11 -32.19
C ASN A 366 12.34 0.87 -33.70
N GLU A 367 11.73 1.66 -34.58
CA GLU A 367 11.82 1.42 -36.05
C GLU A 367 11.74 2.67 -36.93
N TYR A 368 11.33 3.85 -36.39
CA TYR A 368 11.15 5.06 -37.18
C TYR A 368 12.33 6.02 -37.05
N LEU A 369 12.69 6.68 -38.17
CA LEU A 369 13.72 7.71 -38.22
C LEU A 369 15.09 7.26 -37.64
N PRO A 370 15.69 6.14 -38.13
CA PRO A 370 16.96 5.64 -37.60
C PRO A 370 18.08 6.69 -37.75
N GLN A 371 18.89 6.78 -36.71
CA GLN A 371 20.08 7.64 -36.68
C GLN A 371 21.36 6.86 -37.01
N ASN A 372 22.48 7.56 -37.15
CA ASN A 372 23.78 6.94 -37.36
C ASN A 372 24.08 5.85 -36.35
N GLY A 373 24.48 4.67 -36.82
CA GLY A 373 24.73 3.49 -36.00
C GLY A 373 23.49 2.63 -35.72
N GLY A 374 22.34 2.92 -36.35
CA GLY A 374 21.10 2.14 -36.19
C GLY A 374 20.35 2.41 -34.89
N ASN A 375 20.64 3.53 -34.22
CA ASN A 375 19.94 3.93 -33.01
C ASN A 375 18.59 4.57 -33.33
N TYR A 376 17.59 4.26 -32.53
CA TYR A 376 16.26 4.89 -32.54
C TYR A 376 16.09 5.74 -31.30
N TYR A 377 15.63 6.98 -31.52
CA TYR A 377 15.29 7.91 -30.41
C TYR A 377 13.84 8.29 -30.48
N ASP A 378 13.25 8.55 -29.35
CA ASP A 378 11.92 9.16 -29.25
C ASP A 378 11.92 10.50 -29.99
N TRP A 379 10.76 10.91 -30.48
CA TRP A 379 10.69 12.12 -31.26
C TRP A 379 9.38 12.89 -31.05
N ILE A 380 9.46 14.19 -31.29
CA ILE A 380 8.38 15.15 -31.21
C ILE A 380 8.24 15.82 -32.56
N GLU A 381 7.03 15.86 -33.10
CA GLU A 381 6.71 16.60 -34.28
C GLU A 381 5.89 17.85 -33.97
N LEU A 382 6.31 18.96 -34.56
CA LEU A 382 5.65 20.25 -34.49
C LEU A 382 5.07 20.59 -35.88
N LYS A 383 3.91 21.26 -35.88
CA LYS A 383 3.25 21.75 -37.08
C LYS A 383 2.97 23.24 -36.98
N ASN A 384 3.33 24.01 -37.99
CA ASN A 384 2.88 25.40 -38.13
C ASN A 384 1.41 25.42 -38.54
N ASN A 385 0.53 25.71 -37.59
CA ASN A 385 -0.92 25.77 -37.82
C ASN A 385 -1.40 27.21 -38.17
N THR A 386 -0.47 28.14 -38.37
CA THR A 386 -0.74 29.53 -38.81
C THR A 386 -0.82 29.67 -40.31
N GLN A 387 -1.25 30.83 -40.80
CA GLN A 387 -1.21 31.21 -42.20
C GLN A 387 0.05 31.98 -42.58
N LYS A 388 1.05 32.07 -41.68
CA LYS A 388 2.31 32.81 -41.86
C LYS A 388 3.51 31.90 -41.63
N THR A 389 4.61 32.20 -42.24
CA THR A 389 5.90 31.58 -41.88
C THR A 389 6.28 32.05 -40.52
N ILE A 390 6.66 31.12 -39.63
CA ILE A 390 7.13 31.37 -38.28
C ILE A 390 8.56 30.92 -38.12
N ASN A 391 9.30 31.50 -37.18
CA ASN A 391 10.64 31.04 -36.81
C ASN A 391 10.57 30.25 -35.52
N LEU A 392 11.14 29.02 -35.53
CA LEU A 392 11.07 28.12 -34.37
C LEU A 392 11.90 28.57 -33.17
N LYS A 393 12.93 29.43 -33.36
CA LYS A 393 13.78 29.91 -32.26
C LYS A 393 13.04 30.69 -31.18
N ASP A 394 11.82 31.16 -31.45
CA ASP A 394 11.00 31.89 -30.48
C ASP A 394 10.22 30.92 -29.55
N TYR A 395 10.38 29.60 -29.75
CA TYR A 395 9.63 28.56 -29.09
C TYR A 395 10.52 27.61 -28.30
N TYR A 396 9.93 27.02 -27.23
CA TYR A 396 10.63 26.09 -26.34
C TYR A 396 9.78 24.85 -26.11
N LEU A 397 10.45 23.71 -25.88
CA LEU A 397 9.84 22.46 -25.42
C LEU A 397 10.30 22.14 -24.02
N THR A 398 9.41 21.59 -23.19
CA THR A 398 9.72 21.11 -21.85
C THR A 398 8.73 20.05 -21.39
N THR A 399 9.17 19.14 -20.51
CA THR A 399 8.31 18.21 -19.78
C THR A 399 8.05 18.69 -18.35
N SER A 400 8.58 19.86 -17.96
CA SER A 400 8.44 20.44 -16.62
C SER A 400 7.31 21.47 -16.59
N ASP A 401 6.34 21.26 -15.73
CA ASP A 401 5.20 22.15 -15.49
C ASP A 401 5.59 23.53 -14.93
N ASN A 402 6.72 23.61 -14.25
CA ASN A 402 7.25 24.86 -13.71
C ASN A 402 8.17 25.62 -14.69
N LEU A 403 8.30 25.14 -15.92
CA LEU A 403 9.06 25.75 -17.04
C LEU A 403 10.55 26.02 -16.74
N LYS A 404 11.17 25.30 -15.79
CA LYS A 404 12.56 25.55 -15.37
C LYS A 404 13.61 24.97 -16.31
N THR A 405 13.27 23.89 -17.05
CA THR A 405 14.19 23.18 -17.95
C THR A 405 13.63 23.19 -19.35
N MET A 406 13.77 24.30 -20.07
CA MET A 406 13.27 24.44 -21.44
C MET A 406 14.37 24.17 -22.47
N TYR A 407 14.00 23.45 -23.53
CA TYR A 407 14.81 23.28 -24.72
C TYR A 407 14.43 24.33 -25.78
N ASN A 408 15.35 25.18 -26.16
CA ASN A 408 15.13 26.18 -27.22
C ASN A 408 15.13 25.49 -28.59
N LEU A 409 14.08 25.69 -29.39
CA LEU A 409 14.02 25.20 -30.73
C LEU A 409 15.01 25.96 -31.63
N PRO A 410 15.53 25.32 -32.72
CA PRO A 410 16.56 25.90 -33.56
C PRO A 410 16.03 27.05 -34.41
N ASP A 411 16.95 27.89 -34.93
CA ASP A 411 16.65 28.96 -35.87
C ASP A 411 16.26 28.38 -37.26
N VAL A 412 15.01 27.96 -37.37
CA VAL A 412 14.44 27.37 -38.60
C VAL A 412 13.12 28.06 -38.92
N SER A 413 12.97 28.52 -40.13
CA SER A 413 11.72 29.08 -40.65
C SER A 413 10.77 28.00 -41.14
N LEU A 414 9.59 27.89 -40.57
CA LEU A 414 8.58 26.90 -40.91
C LEU A 414 7.39 27.54 -41.63
N LYS A 415 7.14 27.14 -42.88
CA LYS A 415 6.04 27.66 -43.71
C LYS A 415 4.67 27.22 -43.14
N PRO A 416 3.55 27.90 -43.50
CA PRO A 416 2.21 27.45 -43.15
C PRO A 416 1.98 25.99 -43.52
N GLY A 417 1.41 25.20 -42.56
CA GLY A 417 1.19 23.76 -42.72
C GLY A 417 2.45 22.89 -42.70
N GLY A 418 3.64 23.50 -42.55
CA GLY A 418 4.92 22.75 -42.48
C GLY A 418 5.08 22.01 -41.15
N TYR A 419 5.89 20.93 -41.22
CA TYR A 419 6.20 20.05 -40.09
C TYR A 419 7.68 20.09 -39.73
N TYR A 420 8.02 19.98 -38.47
CA TYR A 420 9.38 19.90 -37.97
C TYR A 420 9.50 18.83 -36.89
N VAL A 421 10.47 17.90 -37.07
CA VAL A 421 10.72 16.80 -36.12
C VAL A 421 11.99 17.08 -35.33
N VAL A 422 11.94 16.92 -34.01
CA VAL A 422 13.06 16.98 -33.09
C VAL A 422 13.15 15.67 -32.28
N MET A 423 14.37 15.16 -32.07
CA MET A 423 14.62 13.93 -31.33
C MET A 423 14.67 14.20 -29.84
N ALA A 424 13.97 13.39 -29.02
CA ALA A 424 13.96 13.49 -27.57
C ALA A 424 14.97 12.52 -26.95
N SER A 425 16.26 12.74 -27.18
CA SER A 425 17.34 11.84 -26.73
C SER A 425 17.91 12.13 -25.34
N GLY A 426 17.68 13.34 -24.82
CA GLY A 426 18.30 13.83 -23.59
C GLY A 426 19.76 14.27 -23.75
N ASP A 427 20.31 14.28 -24.98
CA ASP A 427 21.67 14.68 -25.28
C ASP A 427 21.73 15.57 -26.53
N THR A 428 21.89 16.85 -26.34
CA THR A 428 21.97 17.85 -27.40
C THR A 428 23.22 17.72 -28.27
N ASN A 429 24.29 17.03 -27.80
CA ASN A 429 25.52 16.80 -28.58
C ASN A 429 25.28 15.83 -29.75
N LEU A 430 24.23 15.05 -29.76
CA LEU A 430 23.83 14.20 -30.89
C LEU A 430 23.22 14.99 -32.05
N SER A 431 22.97 16.29 -31.85
CA SER A 431 22.39 17.16 -32.89
C SER A 431 23.29 17.26 -34.14
N ASN A 432 22.67 17.07 -35.30
CA ASN A 432 23.34 17.18 -36.62
C ASN A 432 22.51 18.06 -37.56
N ASN A 433 22.87 18.06 -38.86
CA ASN A 433 22.18 18.88 -39.88
C ASN A 433 20.76 18.35 -40.18
N THR A 434 20.51 17.06 -40.01
CA THR A 434 19.23 16.41 -40.33
C THR A 434 18.25 16.47 -39.16
N TYR A 435 18.72 16.21 -37.95
CA TYR A 435 17.89 16.20 -36.72
C TYR A 435 18.56 16.93 -35.56
N LYS A 436 17.80 17.70 -34.87
CA LYS A 436 18.17 18.30 -33.56
C LYS A 436 17.67 17.43 -32.45
N HIS A 437 18.40 17.43 -31.32
CA HIS A 437 18.13 16.60 -30.13
C HIS A 437 17.86 17.49 -28.93
N THR A 438 16.82 17.13 -28.15
CA THR A 438 16.47 17.84 -26.92
C THR A 438 17.42 17.48 -25.77
N ASN A 439 17.41 18.29 -24.71
CA ASN A 439 18.11 18.05 -23.45
C ASN A 439 17.29 17.17 -22.45
N PHE A 440 16.17 16.60 -22.90
CA PHE A 440 15.31 15.68 -22.15
C PHE A 440 14.92 14.48 -23.02
N LYS A 441 14.51 13.39 -22.36
CA LYS A 441 13.86 12.20 -22.98
C LYS A 441 12.38 12.27 -22.72
N LEU A 442 11.60 11.54 -23.51
CA LEU A 442 10.18 11.31 -23.21
C LEU A 442 10.04 10.10 -22.28
N SER A 443 9.14 10.21 -21.29
CA SER A 443 8.73 9.12 -20.40
C SER A 443 7.48 8.43 -20.94
N GLU A 444 7.13 7.29 -20.34
CA GLU A 444 5.91 6.57 -20.71
C GLU A 444 4.65 7.35 -20.34
N ILE A 445 4.69 8.13 -19.25
CA ILE A 445 3.57 8.95 -18.77
C ILE A 445 4.11 10.30 -18.33
N GLU A 446 3.86 11.34 -19.12
CA GLU A 446 4.20 12.73 -18.79
C GLU A 446 3.46 13.75 -19.67
N SER A 447 3.48 15.00 -19.26
CA SER A 447 3.00 16.13 -20.09
C SER A 447 4.16 16.76 -20.84
N LEU A 448 4.00 16.94 -22.15
CA LEU A 448 4.90 17.72 -22.99
C LEU A 448 4.27 19.08 -23.25
N TYR A 449 5.02 20.15 -22.99
CA TYR A 449 4.59 21.53 -23.18
C TYR A 449 5.39 22.21 -24.31
N LEU A 450 4.68 22.94 -25.13
CA LEU A 450 5.25 23.90 -26.09
C LEU A 450 5.01 25.31 -25.57
N THR A 451 6.06 26.12 -25.45
CA THR A 451 5.98 27.42 -24.82
C THR A 451 6.55 28.52 -25.71
N LYS A 452 6.04 29.74 -25.52
CA LYS A 452 6.52 30.99 -26.13
C LYS A 452 6.34 32.12 -25.15
N ASP A 453 7.29 33.02 -25.01
CA ASP A 453 7.25 34.17 -24.09
C ASP A 453 6.91 33.73 -22.64
N ASN A 454 7.49 32.62 -22.17
CA ASN A 454 7.22 31.98 -20.87
C ASN A 454 5.74 31.62 -20.64
N LYS A 455 4.97 31.41 -21.68
CA LYS A 455 3.59 30.94 -21.63
C LYS A 455 3.46 29.62 -22.36
N ILE A 456 2.68 28.70 -21.80
CA ILE A 456 2.29 27.47 -22.50
C ILE A 456 1.32 27.86 -23.63
N ILE A 457 1.64 27.46 -24.86
CA ILE A 457 0.81 27.70 -26.05
C ILE A 457 0.16 26.43 -26.57
N ASP A 458 0.77 25.28 -26.29
CA ASP A 458 0.20 23.96 -26.56
C ASP A 458 0.75 22.91 -25.59
N SER A 459 0.02 21.83 -25.38
CA SER A 459 0.45 20.69 -24.61
C SER A 459 -0.16 19.39 -25.11
N ILE A 460 0.52 18.28 -24.83
CA ILE A 460 0.00 16.94 -25.05
C ILE A 460 0.38 16.07 -23.86
N PHE A 461 -0.61 15.34 -23.31
CA PHE A 461 -0.37 14.36 -22.27
C PHE A 461 -0.05 13.01 -22.89
N ILE A 462 1.18 12.54 -22.70
CA ILE A 462 1.67 11.26 -23.21
C ILE A 462 1.31 10.19 -22.20
N ALA A 463 0.54 9.19 -22.62
CA ALA A 463 0.24 8.00 -21.81
C ALA A 463 -0.19 6.82 -22.70
N ASN A 464 0.16 5.62 -22.28
CA ASN A 464 -0.33 4.37 -22.88
C ASN A 464 -0.07 4.24 -24.38
N VAL A 465 1.03 4.83 -24.86
CA VAL A 465 1.43 4.70 -26.26
C VAL A 465 2.13 3.34 -26.43
N PRO A 466 1.57 2.39 -27.18
CA PRO A 466 2.22 1.09 -27.39
C PRO A 466 3.56 1.22 -28.11
N LEU A 467 4.46 0.25 -27.92
CA LEU A 467 5.74 0.19 -28.63
C LEU A 467 5.51 0.24 -30.14
N GLY A 468 6.20 1.14 -30.81
CA GLY A 468 6.07 1.33 -32.26
C GLY A 468 4.87 2.17 -32.71
N TYR A 469 4.04 2.63 -31.77
CA TYR A 469 2.94 3.59 -32.04
C TYR A 469 3.39 5.01 -31.75
N SER A 470 2.72 5.96 -32.36
CA SER A 470 2.78 7.36 -31.98
C SER A 470 1.43 7.87 -31.48
N MET A 471 1.41 9.03 -30.85
CA MET A 471 0.22 9.70 -30.37
C MET A 471 0.25 11.16 -30.84
N GLY A 472 -0.90 11.71 -31.19
CA GLY A 472 -0.92 13.08 -31.66
C GLY A 472 -2.31 13.54 -32.12
N ARG A 473 -2.34 14.69 -32.80
CA ARG A 473 -3.58 15.30 -33.27
C ARG A 473 -3.99 14.69 -34.61
N GLY A 474 -5.23 14.19 -34.67
CA GLY A 474 -5.80 13.59 -35.87
C GLY A 474 -6.38 14.61 -36.86
N THR A 475 -7.02 14.11 -37.92
CA THR A 475 -7.79 14.91 -38.87
C THR A 475 -9.11 15.43 -38.27
N LYS A 476 -9.65 14.74 -37.30
CA LYS A 476 -10.76 15.18 -36.44
C LYS A 476 -10.20 15.81 -35.17
N SER A 477 -10.98 16.60 -34.48
CA SER A 477 -10.63 17.15 -33.17
C SER A 477 -10.32 16.01 -32.19
N GLY A 478 -9.29 16.19 -31.33
CA GLY A 478 -8.88 15.22 -30.32
C GLY A 478 -7.49 14.63 -30.53
N ILE A 479 -7.10 13.80 -29.59
CA ILE A 479 -5.82 13.06 -29.56
C ILE A 479 -6.10 11.63 -29.97
N TYR A 480 -5.23 11.09 -30.82
CA TYR A 480 -5.33 9.77 -31.40
C TYR A 480 -3.98 9.03 -31.30
N TYR A 481 -4.05 7.72 -31.31
CA TYR A 481 -2.91 6.82 -31.43
C TYR A 481 -2.79 6.31 -32.87
N PHE A 482 -1.59 6.25 -33.39
CA PHE A 482 -1.31 5.86 -34.77
C PHE A 482 -0.42 4.62 -34.78
N SER A 483 -0.94 3.51 -35.31
CA SER A 483 -0.14 2.29 -35.53
C SER A 483 0.85 2.45 -36.71
N ASN A 484 0.65 3.47 -37.51
CA ASN A 484 1.54 3.87 -38.58
C ASN A 484 1.88 5.36 -38.40
N PRO A 485 2.92 5.68 -37.63
CA PRO A 485 3.41 7.04 -37.43
C PRO A 485 3.68 7.74 -38.76
N THR A 486 3.42 9.06 -38.79
CA THR A 486 3.49 9.83 -40.02
C THR A 486 4.44 11.04 -39.95
N PRO A 487 5.72 10.84 -39.57
CA PRO A 487 6.65 11.95 -39.39
C PRO A 487 6.77 12.80 -40.65
N LYS A 488 6.69 14.12 -40.47
CA LYS A 488 6.72 15.16 -41.53
C LYS A 488 5.51 15.16 -42.48
N SER A 489 4.39 14.53 -42.06
CA SER A 489 3.15 14.51 -42.83
C SER A 489 1.92 14.54 -41.96
N GLN A 490 0.75 14.68 -42.59
CA GLN A 490 -0.52 14.75 -41.84
C GLN A 490 -0.88 13.38 -41.24
N ASN A 491 -1.21 13.36 -39.96
CA ASN A 491 -1.70 12.20 -39.23
C ASN A 491 -3.03 11.68 -39.80
N LYS A 492 -3.12 10.37 -40.06
CA LYS A 492 -4.31 9.73 -40.65
C LYS A 492 -4.59 8.40 -39.95
N ASN A 493 -5.85 7.97 -39.95
CA ASN A 493 -6.27 6.66 -39.47
C ASN A 493 -5.89 6.38 -38.00
N GLY A 494 -5.97 7.38 -37.14
CA GLY A 494 -5.77 7.21 -35.71
C GLY A 494 -6.96 6.59 -35.01
N THR A 495 -6.72 5.95 -33.86
CA THR A 495 -7.73 5.45 -32.95
C THR A 495 -7.61 6.13 -31.58
N ASN A 496 -8.74 6.31 -30.89
CA ASN A 496 -8.79 6.84 -29.52
C ASN A 496 -9.44 5.87 -28.54
N GLN A 497 -9.70 4.64 -28.97
CA GLN A 497 -10.33 3.59 -28.19
C GLN A 497 -9.35 2.45 -27.91
N ILE A 498 -9.55 1.77 -26.79
CA ILE A 498 -8.80 0.57 -26.37
C ILE A 498 -9.70 -0.66 -26.52
N ALA A 499 -9.14 -1.78 -26.95
CA ALA A 499 -9.83 -3.06 -27.02
C ALA A 499 -10.23 -3.55 -25.63
N TYR A 500 -11.29 -4.34 -25.55
CA TYR A 500 -11.78 -4.92 -24.32
C TYR A 500 -10.71 -5.83 -23.69
N THR A 501 -10.45 -5.64 -22.38
CA THR A 501 -9.49 -6.45 -21.63
C THR A 501 -10.05 -7.88 -21.44
N PRO A 502 -9.32 -8.92 -21.85
CA PRO A 502 -9.79 -10.30 -21.71
C PRO A 502 -9.97 -10.72 -20.26
N ILE A 503 -10.95 -11.58 -20.00
CA ILE A 503 -11.22 -12.18 -18.69
C ILE A 503 -10.84 -13.66 -18.73
N ILE A 504 -10.05 -14.09 -17.75
CA ILE A 504 -9.61 -15.48 -17.56
C ILE A 504 -10.52 -16.13 -16.52
N ASN A 505 -11.09 -17.31 -16.81
CA ASN A 505 -12.05 -18.01 -15.95
C ASN A 505 -11.43 -18.66 -14.70
N VAL A 506 -10.11 -18.90 -14.70
CA VAL A 506 -9.40 -19.56 -13.61
C VAL A 506 -8.48 -18.54 -12.93
N ALA A 507 -8.63 -18.36 -11.63
CA ALA A 507 -7.78 -17.45 -10.86
C ALA A 507 -6.29 -17.87 -10.89
N PRO A 508 -5.32 -16.93 -10.82
CA PRO A 508 -3.93 -17.29 -10.62
C PRO A 508 -3.73 -17.95 -9.25
N GLY A 509 -2.75 -18.85 -9.10
CA GLY A 509 -2.55 -19.53 -7.82
C GLY A 509 -1.70 -20.79 -7.87
N ILE A 510 -1.73 -21.54 -6.76
CA ILE A 510 -1.03 -22.80 -6.58
C ILE A 510 -2.05 -23.94 -6.75
N TYR A 511 -1.76 -24.89 -7.63
CA TYR A 511 -2.60 -26.01 -7.99
C TYR A 511 -1.84 -27.33 -7.84
N ASN A 512 -2.10 -28.05 -6.78
CA ASN A 512 -1.48 -29.36 -6.52
C ASN A 512 -2.47 -30.49 -6.82
N ASP A 513 -1.95 -31.71 -7.08
CA ASP A 513 -2.71 -32.92 -7.34
C ASP A 513 -3.68 -32.81 -8.53
N VAL A 514 -3.36 -31.97 -9.52
CA VAL A 514 -4.14 -31.79 -10.73
C VAL A 514 -3.45 -32.41 -11.95
N GLN A 515 -4.24 -33.06 -12.84
CA GLN A 515 -3.70 -33.57 -14.09
C GLN A 515 -3.45 -32.42 -15.08
N ASN A 516 -4.37 -31.47 -15.17
CA ASN A 516 -4.25 -30.23 -15.92
C ASN A 516 -5.29 -29.20 -15.44
N ILE A 517 -5.07 -27.95 -15.80
CA ILE A 517 -6.02 -26.84 -15.60
C ILE A 517 -6.52 -26.41 -16.96
N SER A 518 -7.85 -26.36 -17.14
CA SER A 518 -8.47 -25.86 -18.36
C SER A 518 -8.79 -24.38 -18.23
N ILE A 519 -8.11 -23.56 -19.02
CA ILE A 519 -8.25 -22.10 -19.04
C ILE A 519 -9.13 -21.67 -20.21
N GLU A 520 -10.25 -21.03 -19.90
CA GLU A 520 -11.08 -20.33 -20.87
C GLU A 520 -10.86 -18.82 -20.76
N ILE A 521 -10.80 -18.14 -21.90
CA ILE A 521 -10.60 -16.72 -21.99
C ILE A 521 -11.79 -16.10 -22.72
N LYS A 522 -12.45 -15.15 -22.06
CA LYS A 522 -13.55 -14.36 -22.63
C LYS A 522 -13.03 -12.96 -23.02
N GLY A 523 -13.47 -12.46 -24.15
CA GLY A 523 -13.11 -11.12 -24.62
C GLY A 523 -13.59 -10.89 -26.03
N ASN A 524 -13.44 -9.65 -26.50
CA ASN A 524 -13.80 -9.24 -27.85
C ASN A 524 -12.57 -9.26 -28.78
N GLY A 525 -12.80 -9.31 -30.11
CA GLY A 525 -11.75 -9.28 -31.10
C GLY A 525 -10.87 -10.54 -31.15
N THR A 526 -9.63 -10.39 -31.54
CA THR A 526 -8.65 -11.48 -31.63
C THR A 526 -7.75 -11.49 -30.40
N ILE A 527 -7.80 -12.55 -29.62
CA ILE A 527 -7.04 -12.73 -28.39
C ILE A 527 -5.73 -13.48 -28.71
N TYR A 528 -4.60 -12.95 -28.20
CA TYR A 528 -3.28 -13.56 -28.25
C TYR A 528 -2.77 -13.84 -26.85
N TYR A 529 -1.96 -14.90 -26.70
CA TYR A 529 -1.40 -15.27 -25.40
C TYR A 529 0.01 -15.82 -25.48
N THR A 530 0.71 -15.77 -24.34
CA THR A 530 1.99 -16.43 -24.05
C THR A 530 1.89 -17.23 -22.75
N LEU A 531 2.79 -18.21 -22.54
CA LEU A 531 2.83 -19.06 -21.34
C LEU A 531 4.17 -18.95 -20.57
N ASP A 532 5.05 -18.09 -21.00
CA ASP A 532 6.41 -17.93 -20.48
C ASP A 532 6.67 -16.56 -19.84
N GLY A 533 5.59 -15.78 -19.58
CA GLY A 533 5.67 -14.45 -19.03
C GLY A 533 6.08 -13.34 -20.01
N SER A 534 6.37 -13.68 -21.27
CA SER A 534 6.60 -12.69 -22.31
C SER A 534 5.31 -11.92 -22.64
N ILE A 535 5.45 -10.67 -23.06
CA ILE A 535 4.30 -9.85 -23.48
C ILE A 535 3.77 -10.36 -24.82
N PRO A 536 2.48 -10.78 -24.90
CA PRO A 536 1.91 -11.26 -26.15
C PRO A 536 1.71 -10.14 -27.16
N ASN A 537 1.87 -10.46 -28.44
CA ASN A 537 1.65 -9.56 -29.57
C ASN A 537 0.97 -10.31 -30.73
N ARG A 538 0.77 -9.66 -31.89
CA ARG A 538 0.10 -10.26 -33.05
C ARG A 538 0.83 -11.47 -33.66
N SER A 539 2.10 -11.72 -33.32
CA SER A 539 2.86 -12.92 -33.71
C SER A 539 2.78 -14.05 -32.67
N SER A 540 2.21 -13.81 -31.52
CA SER A 540 2.01 -14.79 -30.45
C SER A 540 0.89 -15.80 -30.80
N LYS A 541 0.71 -16.81 -29.96
CA LYS A 541 -0.36 -17.80 -30.18
C LYS A 541 -1.75 -17.15 -30.07
N LYS A 542 -2.62 -17.43 -31.04
CA LYS A 542 -4.03 -17.05 -30.98
C LYS A 542 -4.80 -17.97 -30.04
N TYR A 543 -5.67 -17.38 -29.25
CA TYR A 543 -6.65 -18.16 -28.48
C TYR A 543 -7.84 -18.55 -29.36
N ASN A 544 -8.02 -19.86 -29.59
CA ASN A 544 -9.12 -20.42 -30.38
C ASN A 544 -9.91 -21.51 -29.64
N SER A 545 -9.35 -22.01 -28.55
CA SER A 545 -9.94 -23.06 -27.72
C SER A 545 -9.31 -23.04 -26.31
N PRO A 546 -9.93 -23.67 -25.29
CA PRO A 546 -9.37 -23.73 -23.95
C PRO A 546 -7.91 -24.18 -23.93
N ILE A 547 -7.11 -23.51 -23.07
CA ILE A 547 -5.68 -23.79 -22.88
C ILE A 547 -5.56 -24.78 -21.73
N PHE A 548 -4.89 -25.92 -21.97
CA PHE A 548 -4.62 -26.93 -20.94
C PHE A 548 -3.20 -26.74 -20.38
N LEU A 549 -3.11 -26.45 -19.07
CA LEU A 549 -1.85 -26.29 -18.38
C LEU A 549 -1.61 -27.50 -17.48
N ASN A 550 -0.48 -28.18 -17.66
CA ASN A 550 -0.02 -29.32 -16.84
C ASN A 550 1.33 -29.08 -16.17
N LYS A 551 1.87 -27.86 -16.25
CA LYS A 551 3.12 -27.44 -15.64
C LYS A 551 3.05 -25.95 -15.28
N THR A 552 3.86 -25.54 -14.32
CA THR A 552 4.02 -24.15 -13.91
C THR A 552 4.22 -23.23 -15.11
N SER A 553 3.37 -22.21 -15.22
CA SER A 553 3.30 -21.30 -16.36
C SER A 553 2.88 -19.90 -15.94
N VAL A 554 3.33 -18.90 -16.68
CA VAL A 554 2.84 -17.51 -16.57
C VAL A 554 2.09 -17.18 -17.85
N LEU A 555 0.77 -17.21 -17.76
CA LEU A 555 -0.12 -16.82 -18.84
C LEU A 555 -0.21 -15.30 -18.91
N LYS A 556 0.08 -14.74 -20.07
CA LYS A 556 -0.24 -13.36 -20.42
C LYS A 556 -1.15 -13.31 -21.62
N VAL A 557 -2.15 -12.44 -21.56
CA VAL A 557 -3.22 -12.35 -22.57
C VAL A 557 -3.43 -10.91 -22.99
N VAL A 558 -3.65 -10.68 -24.28
CA VAL A 558 -3.99 -9.37 -24.85
C VAL A 558 -5.04 -9.56 -25.95
N SER A 559 -5.96 -8.63 -26.07
CA SER A 559 -6.94 -8.57 -27.14
C SER A 559 -6.64 -7.46 -28.14
N TYR A 560 -6.95 -7.72 -29.42
CA TYR A 560 -6.88 -6.77 -30.51
C TYR A 560 -8.23 -6.70 -31.22
N GLU A 561 -8.80 -5.51 -31.24
CA GLU A 561 -10.02 -5.18 -31.99
C GLU A 561 -9.69 -4.20 -33.11
N ASP A 562 -10.49 -4.25 -34.20
CA ASP A 562 -10.27 -3.35 -35.34
C ASP A 562 -10.49 -1.88 -34.92
N ASN A 563 -9.59 -1.01 -35.36
CA ASN A 563 -9.58 0.42 -35.08
C ASN A 563 -9.48 0.78 -33.57
N LYS A 564 -8.98 -0.12 -32.72
CA LYS A 564 -8.69 0.15 -31.33
C LYS A 564 -7.21 -0.13 -31.01
N LEU A 565 -6.72 0.47 -29.93
CA LEU A 565 -5.45 0.06 -29.33
C LEU A 565 -5.58 -1.37 -28.78
N PRO A 566 -4.47 -2.10 -28.61
CA PRO A 566 -4.47 -3.34 -27.85
C PRO A 566 -5.06 -3.13 -26.45
N SER A 567 -5.70 -4.16 -25.90
CA SER A 567 -6.12 -4.14 -24.50
C SER A 567 -4.92 -4.09 -23.55
N GLU A 568 -5.18 -3.80 -22.27
CA GLU A 568 -4.23 -4.12 -21.21
C GLU A 568 -3.86 -5.60 -21.23
N VAL A 569 -2.62 -5.90 -20.79
CA VAL A 569 -2.13 -7.28 -20.70
C VAL A 569 -2.54 -7.87 -19.38
N VAL A 570 -3.43 -8.86 -19.40
CA VAL A 570 -3.77 -9.65 -18.23
C VAL A 570 -2.65 -10.65 -17.94
N THR A 571 -2.18 -10.68 -16.70
CA THR A 571 -1.12 -11.60 -16.25
C THR A 571 -1.67 -12.52 -15.17
N SER A 572 -1.43 -13.83 -15.30
CA SER A 572 -1.83 -14.84 -14.33
C SER A 572 -0.80 -15.95 -14.23
N SER A 573 -0.24 -16.15 -13.04
CA SER A 573 0.71 -17.22 -12.77
C SER A 573 0.01 -18.45 -12.20
N TYR A 574 0.33 -19.62 -12.74
CA TYR A 574 -0.18 -20.93 -12.32
C TYR A 574 1.01 -21.80 -11.88
N ILE A 575 1.10 -22.08 -10.58
CA ILE A 575 2.11 -22.93 -9.97
C ILE A 575 1.50 -24.34 -9.86
N ILE A 576 1.93 -25.27 -10.70
CA ILE A 576 1.23 -26.55 -10.89
C ILE A 576 2.08 -27.71 -10.42
N ASN A 577 1.54 -28.49 -9.45
CA ASN A 577 2.13 -29.73 -8.91
C ASN A 577 3.57 -29.55 -8.36
N GLU A 578 3.88 -28.37 -7.85
CA GLU A 578 5.20 -28.07 -7.31
C GLU A 578 5.33 -28.39 -5.81
N ASN A 579 4.20 -28.63 -5.12
CA ASN A 579 4.10 -29.07 -3.72
C ASN A 579 4.91 -28.25 -2.72
N HIS A 580 4.97 -26.92 -2.91
CA HIS A 580 5.66 -26.02 -2.00
C HIS A 580 4.98 -25.96 -0.63
N THR A 581 5.80 -25.81 0.42
CA THR A 581 5.35 -25.64 1.80
C THR A 581 5.44 -24.16 2.26
N LEU A 582 6.01 -23.32 1.42
CA LEU A 582 6.19 -21.88 1.64
C LEU A 582 5.31 -21.09 0.67
N PRO A 583 4.93 -19.86 1.01
CA PRO A 583 4.33 -18.93 0.07
C PRO A 583 5.15 -18.78 -1.20
N VAL A 584 4.49 -18.59 -2.33
CA VAL A 584 5.15 -18.44 -3.63
C VAL A 584 4.98 -17.02 -4.15
N LEU A 585 6.10 -16.37 -4.45
CA LEU A 585 6.12 -15.10 -5.19
C LEU A 585 6.52 -15.36 -6.64
N SER A 586 5.65 -15.04 -7.58
CA SER A 586 5.92 -15.10 -9.01
C SER A 586 6.19 -13.69 -9.55
N LEU A 587 7.35 -13.48 -10.15
CA LEU A 587 7.69 -12.28 -10.89
C LEU A 587 7.66 -12.58 -12.38
N SER A 588 7.00 -11.72 -13.14
CA SER A 588 6.99 -11.81 -14.59
C SER A 588 7.38 -10.49 -15.25
N LEU A 589 8.33 -10.52 -16.15
CA LEU A 589 8.82 -9.37 -16.90
C LEU A 589 9.44 -9.82 -18.23
N LYS A 590 9.71 -8.85 -19.13
CA LYS A 590 10.39 -9.11 -20.38
C LYS A 590 11.78 -9.71 -20.12
N GLN A 591 12.11 -10.83 -20.76
CA GLN A 591 13.38 -11.54 -20.52
C GLN A 591 14.61 -10.69 -20.78
N SER A 592 14.60 -9.83 -21.79
CA SER A 592 15.68 -8.86 -22.07
C SER A 592 15.88 -7.87 -20.92
N ASP A 593 14.80 -7.42 -20.30
CA ASP A 593 14.83 -6.48 -19.17
C ASP A 593 15.40 -7.17 -17.92
N PHE A 594 14.99 -8.43 -17.67
CA PHE A 594 15.58 -9.22 -16.60
C PHE A 594 17.08 -9.45 -16.80
N ASN A 595 17.51 -9.76 -18.03
CA ASN A 595 18.93 -9.90 -18.35
C ASN A 595 19.69 -8.57 -18.12
N THR A 596 19.08 -7.45 -18.49
CA THR A 596 19.65 -6.11 -18.26
C THR A 596 19.78 -5.80 -16.77
N ILE A 597 18.75 -6.10 -15.95
CA ILE A 597 18.84 -5.98 -14.49
C ILE A 597 19.98 -6.84 -13.96
N GLN A 598 20.04 -8.13 -14.33
CA GLN A 598 21.06 -9.06 -13.84
C GLN A 598 22.50 -8.66 -14.18
N SER A 599 22.71 -8.07 -15.34
CA SER A 599 24.04 -7.63 -15.80
C SER A 599 24.49 -6.31 -15.15
N ASN A 600 23.57 -5.52 -14.57
CA ASN A 600 23.87 -4.23 -13.96
C ASN A 600 24.42 -4.37 -12.52
N THR A 601 25.50 -5.13 -12.37
CA THR A 601 26.09 -5.42 -11.04
C THR A 601 26.86 -4.24 -10.46
N TYR A 602 27.34 -3.31 -11.29
CA TYR A 602 28.14 -2.17 -10.86
C TYR A 602 27.29 -1.12 -10.12
N SER A 603 26.33 -0.51 -10.78
CA SER A 603 25.48 0.50 -10.14
C SER A 603 24.29 -0.09 -9.38
N GLY A 604 23.66 -1.14 -9.94
CA GLY A 604 22.41 -1.70 -9.43
C GLY A 604 21.19 -0.78 -9.65
N GLU A 605 21.34 0.32 -10.41
CA GLU A 605 20.31 1.35 -10.56
C GLU A 605 19.33 1.10 -11.71
N VAL A 606 19.60 0.08 -12.53
CA VAL A 606 18.66 -0.29 -13.61
C VAL A 606 17.39 -0.88 -13.01
N GLU A 607 16.30 -0.17 -13.17
CA GLU A 607 14.96 -0.57 -12.79
C GLU A 607 14.12 -0.86 -14.05
N ARG A 608 13.29 -1.91 -14.02
CA ARG A 608 12.42 -2.33 -15.13
C ARG A 608 11.06 -2.75 -14.58
N THR A 609 10.03 -2.53 -15.38
CA THR A 609 8.67 -2.96 -15.05
C THR A 609 8.59 -4.48 -14.93
N ALA A 610 7.96 -4.94 -13.86
CA ALA A 610 7.64 -6.32 -13.58
C ALA A 610 6.22 -6.42 -13.03
N TYR A 611 5.69 -7.62 -13.00
CA TYR A 611 4.43 -7.94 -12.36
C TYR A 611 4.68 -8.97 -11.25
N ALA A 612 4.23 -8.66 -10.04
CA ALA A 612 4.45 -9.48 -8.86
C ALA A 612 3.13 -10.09 -8.39
N GLU A 613 3.11 -11.41 -8.19
CA GLU A 613 1.97 -12.16 -7.67
C GLU A 613 2.44 -13.01 -6.49
N LEU A 614 1.91 -12.73 -5.29
CA LEU A 614 2.16 -13.53 -4.09
C LEU A 614 0.97 -14.45 -3.85
N PHE A 615 1.23 -15.73 -3.62
CA PHE A 615 0.25 -16.75 -3.28
C PHE A 615 0.55 -17.30 -1.90
N GLU A 616 -0.39 -17.14 -0.98
CA GLU A 616 -0.43 -17.69 0.37
C GLU A 616 -1.67 -18.59 0.52
N GLU A 617 -1.79 -19.32 1.62
CA GLU A 617 -2.90 -20.27 1.82
C GLU A 617 -4.29 -19.61 1.75
N ASN A 618 -4.43 -18.42 2.38
CA ASN A 618 -5.73 -17.74 2.51
C ASN A 618 -5.76 -16.34 1.89
N SER A 619 -4.69 -15.90 1.25
CA SER A 619 -4.59 -14.54 0.71
C SER A 619 -3.61 -14.47 -0.45
N SER A 620 -3.76 -13.46 -1.28
CA SER A 620 -2.86 -13.21 -2.41
C SER A 620 -2.87 -11.74 -2.78
N PHE A 621 -1.82 -11.31 -3.48
CA PHE A 621 -1.85 -10.06 -4.20
C PHE A 621 -1.29 -10.23 -5.61
N SER A 622 -1.71 -9.36 -6.52
CA SER A 622 -1.20 -9.24 -7.88
C SER A 622 -1.04 -7.75 -8.20
N ILE A 623 0.19 -7.31 -8.52
CA ILE A 623 0.49 -5.89 -8.66
C ILE A 623 1.65 -5.64 -9.63
N PRO A 624 1.57 -4.64 -10.51
CA PRO A 624 2.72 -4.17 -11.27
C PRO A 624 3.69 -3.41 -10.36
N CYS A 625 4.99 -3.55 -10.61
CA CYS A 625 6.04 -2.93 -9.81
C CYS A 625 7.31 -2.69 -10.63
N GLY A 626 8.22 -1.88 -10.12
CA GLY A 626 9.59 -1.79 -10.59
C GLY A 626 10.46 -2.88 -9.95
N LEU A 627 11.29 -3.54 -10.74
CA LEU A 627 12.27 -4.52 -10.28
C LEU A 627 13.68 -4.02 -10.53
N LYS A 628 14.55 -4.04 -9.52
CA LYS A 628 15.99 -3.74 -9.64
C LYS A 628 16.83 -4.62 -8.72
N LEU A 629 18.16 -4.62 -8.91
CA LEU A 629 19.07 -5.29 -8.00
C LEU A 629 19.13 -4.57 -6.64
N PHE A 630 19.32 -5.37 -5.59
CA PHE A 630 19.56 -4.91 -4.23
C PHE A 630 20.92 -5.37 -3.73
N GLY A 631 21.55 -4.56 -2.88
CA GLY A 631 22.83 -4.85 -2.22
C GLY A 631 24.00 -4.00 -2.74
N GLY A 632 25.16 -4.23 -2.18
CA GLY A 632 26.45 -3.62 -2.56
C GLY A 632 27.26 -4.56 -3.46
N THR A 633 28.37 -5.06 -2.94
CA THR A 633 29.25 -6.02 -3.63
C THR A 633 28.56 -7.35 -3.94
N THR A 634 27.57 -7.74 -3.15
CA THR A 634 26.77 -8.97 -3.29
C THR A 634 25.91 -9.02 -4.56
N ARG A 635 25.74 -7.88 -5.27
CA ARG A 635 25.15 -7.87 -6.62
C ARG A 635 25.95 -8.70 -7.64
N GLY A 636 27.24 -8.95 -7.37
CA GLY A 636 28.11 -9.82 -8.18
C GLY A 636 27.87 -11.31 -7.96
N LEU A 637 27.19 -11.72 -6.89
CA LEU A 637 26.94 -13.13 -6.58
C LEU A 637 25.99 -13.78 -7.59
N PRO A 638 26.07 -15.10 -7.81
CA PRO A 638 25.10 -15.82 -8.66
C PRO A 638 23.65 -15.62 -8.20
N LYS A 639 23.38 -15.88 -6.92
CA LYS A 639 22.06 -15.68 -6.31
C LYS A 639 21.91 -14.23 -5.83
N LYS A 640 21.27 -13.42 -6.65
CA LYS A 640 21.14 -11.96 -6.43
C LYS A 640 19.93 -11.63 -5.59
N SER A 641 20.03 -10.58 -4.77
CA SER A 641 18.88 -9.96 -4.11
C SER A 641 18.24 -8.90 -5.00
N PHE A 642 16.92 -8.70 -4.86
CA PHE A 642 16.15 -7.75 -5.64
C PHE A 642 15.40 -6.78 -4.75
N GLN A 643 14.93 -5.70 -5.35
CA GLN A 643 14.05 -4.72 -4.73
C GLN A 643 12.81 -4.56 -5.60
N LEU A 644 11.64 -4.65 -4.97
CA LEU A 644 10.35 -4.32 -5.59
C LEU A 644 10.01 -2.89 -5.19
N LYS A 645 9.70 -2.06 -6.19
CA LYS A 645 9.28 -0.67 -5.99
C LYS A 645 7.86 -0.47 -6.46
N PHE A 646 7.01 0.05 -5.56
CA PHE A 646 5.63 0.35 -5.88
C PHE A 646 5.53 1.85 -6.11
N ARG A 647 5.29 2.23 -7.35
CA ARG A 647 5.17 3.62 -7.80
C ARG A 647 4.00 3.79 -8.73
N SER A 648 3.44 4.98 -8.73
CA SER A 648 2.31 5.31 -9.61
C SER A 648 2.60 5.14 -11.10
N GLU A 649 3.86 5.19 -11.51
CA GLU A 649 4.28 4.92 -12.90
C GLU A 649 4.06 3.46 -13.31
N TYR A 650 4.04 2.53 -12.34
CA TYR A 650 3.73 1.10 -12.57
C TYR A 650 2.26 0.77 -12.35
N GLY A 651 1.43 1.71 -11.86
CA GLY A 651 0.00 1.53 -11.62
C GLY A 651 -0.43 1.82 -10.19
N ALA A 652 0.32 1.43 -9.17
CA ALA A 652 -0.01 1.69 -7.78
C ALA A 652 1.16 2.32 -7.03
N SER A 653 0.89 3.40 -6.28
CA SER A 653 1.93 4.12 -5.52
C SER A 653 2.46 3.34 -4.32
N LYS A 654 1.69 2.37 -3.82
CA LYS A 654 2.03 1.50 -2.68
C LYS A 654 1.42 0.12 -2.85
N LEU A 655 2.06 -0.88 -2.27
CA LEU A 655 1.42 -2.17 -2.01
C LEU A 655 0.61 -2.06 -0.72
N ASN A 656 -0.69 -2.28 -0.80
CA ASN A 656 -1.57 -2.37 0.38
C ASN A 656 -1.92 -3.84 0.61
N TYR A 657 -1.10 -4.51 1.42
CA TYR A 657 -1.23 -5.94 1.74
C TYR A 657 -0.48 -6.27 3.03
N GLN A 658 -1.06 -7.07 3.91
CA GLN A 658 -0.42 -7.52 5.15
C GLN A 658 0.69 -8.52 4.87
N VAL A 659 1.88 -8.02 4.47
CA VAL A 659 3.04 -8.87 4.14
C VAL A 659 3.57 -9.57 5.39
N PHE A 660 3.68 -8.85 6.51
CA PHE A 660 4.28 -9.34 7.75
C PHE A 660 3.25 -9.41 8.86
N ASN A 661 3.00 -10.62 9.40
CA ASN A 661 1.99 -10.84 10.43
C ASN A 661 2.36 -10.23 11.80
N ASN A 662 3.63 -9.88 12.01
CA ASN A 662 4.17 -9.23 13.21
C ASN A 662 4.30 -7.70 13.05
N ARG A 663 3.60 -7.10 12.13
CA ARG A 663 3.48 -5.65 11.95
C ARG A 663 2.01 -5.25 11.96
N ASP A 664 1.71 -4.08 12.47
CA ASP A 664 0.38 -3.47 12.53
C ASP A 664 0.05 -2.54 11.35
N PHE A 665 0.95 -2.50 10.36
CA PHE A 665 0.78 -1.76 9.11
C PHE A 665 0.91 -2.69 7.90
N SER A 666 0.24 -2.32 6.80
CA SER A 666 0.12 -3.13 5.58
C SER A 666 0.43 -2.37 4.28
N SER A 667 1.01 -1.18 4.38
CA SER A 667 1.30 -0.31 3.22
C SER A 667 2.80 -0.16 3.01
N PHE A 668 3.30 -0.43 1.78
CA PHE A 668 4.72 -0.44 1.47
C PHE A 668 5.01 0.24 0.13
N ASP A 669 5.97 1.17 0.10
CA ASP A 669 6.55 1.75 -1.12
C ASP A 669 7.58 0.79 -1.74
N THR A 670 8.26 0.04 -0.91
CA THR A 670 9.38 -0.80 -1.31
C THR A 670 9.48 -2.04 -0.44
N LEU A 671 9.72 -3.20 -1.09
CA LEU A 671 10.10 -4.44 -0.42
C LEU A 671 11.42 -4.96 -0.98
N VAL A 672 12.17 -5.68 -0.14
CA VAL A 672 13.43 -6.34 -0.53
C VAL A 672 13.21 -7.85 -0.60
N LEU A 673 13.64 -8.46 -1.69
CA LEU A 673 13.74 -9.91 -1.86
C LEU A 673 15.19 -10.31 -1.58
N ARG A 674 15.48 -10.68 -0.34
CA ARG A 674 16.84 -11.01 0.09
C ARG A 674 17.16 -12.47 -0.19
N SER A 675 18.25 -12.70 -0.92
CA SER A 675 18.73 -14.03 -1.33
C SER A 675 19.51 -14.79 -0.23
N ALA A 676 19.58 -14.24 1.00
CA ALA A 676 20.54 -14.52 2.05
C ALA A 676 21.96 -13.98 1.78
N SER A 677 22.17 -13.21 0.70
CA SER A 677 23.44 -12.56 0.38
C SER A 677 24.61 -13.57 0.39
N THR A 678 25.71 -13.32 1.12
CA THR A 678 26.83 -14.27 1.21
C THR A 678 26.48 -15.57 1.94
N ASP A 679 25.51 -15.56 2.85
CA ASP A 679 25.07 -16.76 3.60
C ASP A 679 24.29 -17.77 2.73
N TYR A 680 23.96 -17.44 1.46
CA TYR A 680 23.21 -18.37 0.59
C TYR A 680 23.97 -19.68 0.31
N GLU A 681 25.31 -19.65 0.37
CA GLU A 681 26.17 -20.83 0.23
C GLU A 681 26.38 -21.57 1.57
N TYR A 682 25.93 -20.97 2.69
CA TYR A 682 26.11 -21.50 4.04
C TYR A 682 24.77 -21.95 4.63
N ALA A 683 24.34 -21.35 5.73
CA ALA A 683 23.09 -21.71 6.40
C ALA A 683 21.84 -21.18 5.70
N ALA A 684 21.97 -20.11 4.93
CA ALA A 684 20.92 -19.40 4.19
C ALA A 684 19.90 -18.62 5.04
N PHE A 685 19.98 -18.69 6.37
CA PHE A 685 19.05 -17.98 7.27
C PHE A 685 19.74 -17.35 8.51
N ALA A 686 21.06 -17.23 8.53
CA ALA A 686 21.81 -16.71 9.69
C ALA A 686 21.39 -15.28 10.06
N ASP A 687 21.13 -14.41 9.07
CA ASP A 687 20.66 -13.05 9.30
C ASP A 687 19.28 -13.02 9.97
N ILE A 688 18.28 -13.70 9.40
CA ILE A 688 16.92 -13.72 9.97
C ILE A 688 16.87 -14.46 11.30
N PHE A 689 17.75 -15.44 11.52
CA PHE A 689 17.84 -16.15 12.79
C PHE A 689 18.15 -15.18 13.92
N MET A 690 19.23 -14.41 13.81
CA MET A 690 19.65 -13.54 14.91
C MET A 690 18.85 -12.24 14.97
N THR A 691 18.53 -11.62 13.84
CA THR A 691 17.76 -10.36 13.85
C THR A 691 16.37 -10.54 14.46
N SER A 692 15.68 -11.65 14.17
CA SER A 692 14.36 -11.90 14.73
C SER A 692 14.36 -12.17 16.24
N THR A 693 15.50 -12.51 16.85
CA THR A 693 15.57 -12.68 18.31
C THR A 693 15.52 -11.35 19.07
N LEU A 694 15.78 -10.23 18.39
CA LEU A 694 15.75 -8.90 18.97
C LEU A 694 14.39 -8.19 18.86
N GLU A 695 13.41 -8.80 18.22
CA GLU A 695 12.04 -8.22 18.14
C GLU A 695 11.41 -8.01 19.52
N GLU A 696 11.83 -8.78 20.53
CA GLU A 696 11.39 -8.60 21.93
C GLU A 696 12.00 -7.35 22.62
N LEU A 697 13.00 -6.70 22.01
CA LEU A 697 13.67 -5.50 22.53
C LEU A 697 13.13 -4.24 21.84
N GLU A 698 12.53 -3.35 22.62
CA GLU A 698 12.03 -2.05 22.11
C GLU A 698 13.15 -1.01 21.89
N THR A 699 14.41 -1.38 22.21
CA THR A 699 15.57 -0.46 22.13
C THR A 699 16.25 -0.45 20.76
N VAL A 700 16.09 -1.49 19.96
CA VAL A 700 16.78 -1.67 18.67
C VAL A 700 15.77 -2.07 17.60
N GLU A 701 15.83 -1.39 16.45
CA GLU A 701 14.96 -1.72 15.31
C GLU A 701 15.49 -2.93 14.54
N VAL A 702 14.58 -3.77 14.10
CA VAL A 702 14.87 -4.93 13.23
C VAL A 702 13.84 -5.03 12.11
N GLN A 703 14.29 -5.51 10.95
CA GLN A 703 13.43 -5.77 9.81
C GLN A 703 12.59 -7.03 10.01
N ALA A 704 11.30 -6.96 9.74
CA ALA A 704 10.47 -8.16 9.58
C ALA A 704 10.94 -9.01 8.38
N TYR A 705 10.55 -10.29 8.37
CA TYR A 705 10.82 -11.18 7.25
C TYR A 705 9.64 -12.12 6.97
N LYS A 706 9.54 -12.53 5.70
CA LYS A 706 8.67 -13.62 5.25
C LYS A 706 9.45 -14.51 4.29
N THR A 707 9.65 -15.77 4.65
CA THR A 707 10.34 -16.74 3.78
C THR A 707 9.39 -17.20 2.68
N ILE A 708 9.85 -17.17 1.43
CA ILE A 708 9.07 -17.48 0.23
C ILE A 708 9.87 -18.33 -0.75
N ILE A 709 9.16 -18.94 -1.69
CA ILE A 709 9.73 -19.47 -2.93
C ILE A 709 9.56 -18.40 -4.03
N LEU A 710 10.66 -18.04 -4.67
CA LEU A 710 10.64 -17.10 -5.78
C LEU A 710 10.58 -17.85 -7.11
N TYR A 711 9.69 -17.43 -7.99
CA TYR A 711 9.65 -17.76 -9.42
C TYR A 711 9.93 -16.51 -10.26
N ILE A 712 10.62 -16.65 -11.36
CA ILE A 712 10.84 -15.59 -12.33
C ILE A 712 10.50 -16.12 -13.73
N ASN A 713 9.52 -15.51 -14.38
CA ASN A 713 8.99 -15.95 -15.67
C ASN A 713 8.63 -17.46 -15.69
N GLY A 714 7.96 -17.92 -14.62
CA GLY A 714 7.54 -19.31 -14.47
C GLY A 714 8.66 -20.31 -14.15
N ARG A 715 9.88 -19.84 -13.92
CA ARG A 715 11.04 -20.68 -13.57
C ARG A 715 11.33 -20.57 -12.08
N TYR A 716 11.52 -21.71 -11.42
CA TYR A 716 11.93 -21.76 -10.04
C TYR A 716 13.25 -21.01 -9.83
N TRP A 717 13.27 -20.08 -8.87
CA TRP A 717 14.43 -19.24 -8.57
C TRP A 717 15.06 -19.50 -7.20
N GLY A 718 14.34 -20.20 -6.30
CA GLY A 718 14.83 -20.64 -5.01
C GLY A 718 14.16 -19.96 -3.82
N ILE A 719 14.68 -20.23 -2.62
CA ILE A 719 14.21 -19.66 -1.36
C ILE A 719 14.72 -18.23 -1.22
N TYR A 720 13.81 -17.30 -0.90
CA TYR A 720 14.10 -15.89 -0.63
C TYR A 720 13.38 -15.42 0.65
N ASN A 721 13.81 -14.30 1.20
CA ASN A 721 13.09 -13.63 2.27
C ASN A 721 12.61 -12.27 1.78
N ILE A 722 11.29 -12.04 1.83
CA ILE A 722 10.75 -10.68 1.71
C ILE A 722 11.14 -9.95 2.99
N ARG A 723 11.70 -8.75 2.88
CA ARG A 723 12.13 -7.89 4.00
C ARG A 723 11.60 -6.47 3.79
N GLU A 724 11.40 -5.76 4.87
CA GLU A 724 11.24 -4.31 4.86
C GLU A 724 12.49 -3.64 4.28
N LYS A 725 12.34 -2.51 3.63
CA LYS A 725 13.47 -1.70 3.17
C LYS A 725 13.82 -0.64 4.22
N ILE A 726 15.07 -0.62 4.69
CA ILE A 726 15.53 0.41 5.63
C ILE A 726 15.71 1.74 4.88
N GLU A 727 14.65 2.53 4.87
CA GLU A 727 14.53 3.89 4.34
C GLU A 727 13.64 4.70 5.30
N SER A 728 13.26 5.95 4.95
CA SER A 728 12.42 6.78 5.81
C SER A 728 11.09 6.13 6.17
N GLU A 729 10.43 5.46 5.21
CA GLU A 729 9.18 4.72 5.41
C GLU A 729 9.29 3.65 6.51
N PHE A 730 10.44 2.97 6.64
CA PHE A 730 10.66 1.94 7.65
C PHE A 730 10.44 2.47 9.08
N ILE A 731 11.10 3.57 9.41
CA ILE A 731 10.95 4.19 10.74
C ILE A 731 9.57 4.85 10.88
N ALA A 732 9.08 5.51 9.82
CA ALA A 732 7.79 6.17 9.83
C ALA A 732 6.64 5.19 10.12
N ASN A 733 6.66 4.01 9.51
CA ASN A 733 5.66 2.96 9.73
C ASN A 733 5.75 2.33 11.13
N HIS A 734 6.99 2.05 11.63
CA HIS A 734 7.19 1.44 12.95
C HIS A 734 6.66 2.31 14.10
N TYR A 735 6.70 3.64 13.95
CA TYR A 735 6.34 4.59 15.01
C TYR A 735 5.10 5.43 14.67
N ASN A 736 4.51 5.25 13.50
CA ASN A 736 3.42 6.09 12.99
C ASN A 736 3.75 7.60 13.06
N VAL A 737 4.93 7.97 12.58
CA VAL A 737 5.43 9.36 12.56
C VAL A 737 5.64 9.88 11.14
N SER A 738 5.89 11.19 11.01
CA SER A 738 6.11 11.84 9.70
C SER A 738 7.40 11.39 9.03
N GLU A 739 7.31 10.89 7.82
CA GLU A 739 8.42 10.32 7.05
C GLU A 739 9.49 11.36 6.69
N ASP A 740 9.09 12.61 6.42
CA ASP A 740 9.97 13.70 6.01
C ASP A 740 10.98 14.16 7.08
N LYS A 741 10.73 13.79 8.36
CA LYS A 741 11.61 14.12 9.48
C LYS A 741 12.56 12.98 9.88
N VAL A 742 12.43 11.82 9.24
CA VAL A 742 13.30 10.68 9.51
C VAL A 742 14.72 10.93 8.99
N ASN A 743 15.70 10.70 9.85
CA ASN A 743 17.10 10.72 9.47
C ASN A 743 17.73 9.36 9.73
N ILE A 744 18.33 8.75 8.72
CA ILE A 744 19.07 7.48 8.82
C ILE A 744 20.45 7.66 8.23
N THR A 745 21.47 7.28 8.99
CA THR A 745 22.86 7.29 8.55
C THR A 745 23.50 5.93 8.76
N ARG A 746 24.43 5.59 7.88
CA ARG A 746 25.36 4.51 8.12
C ARG A 746 26.42 4.92 9.14
N ILE A 747 26.98 3.94 9.79
CA ILE A 747 28.04 4.14 10.78
C ILE A 747 29.29 4.86 10.23
N ASP A 748 29.52 4.82 8.92
CA ASP A 748 30.61 5.52 8.20
C ASP A 748 30.22 6.93 7.70
N ASN A 749 29.16 7.52 8.22
CA ASN A 749 28.58 8.83 7.84
C ASN A 749 27.89 8.90 6.47
N ASN A 750 27.75 7.82 5.75
CA ASN A 750 26.99 7.83 4.52
C ASN A 750 25.48 7.93 4.81
N VAL A 751 24.82 8.91 4.19
CA VAL A 751 23.37 9.12 4.37
C VAL A 751 22.59 7.99 3.72
N THR A 752 21.56 7.51 4.43
CA THR A 752 20.52 6.65 3.83
C THR A 752 19.30 7.51 3.47
N CYS A 753 18.83 8.35 4.40
CA CYS A 753 17.80 9.36 4.13
C CYS A 753 17.94 10.52 5.13
N GLY A 754 17.36 11.68 4.84
CA GLY A 754 17.43 12.88 5.66
C GLY A 754 18.84 13.48 5.75
N SER A 755 19.25 13.88 6.95
CA SER A 755 20.54 14.56 7.23
C SER A 755 21.45 13.69 8.09
N THR A 756 22.77 13.81 7.89
CA THR A 756 23.80 13.19 8.77
C THR A 756 24.41 14.20 9.77
N THR A 757 23.98 15.45 9.78
CA THR A 757 24.55 16.51 10.63
C THR A 757 24.49 16.16 12.11
N TRP A 758 23.34 15.69 12.57
CA TRP A 758 23.12 15.23 13.94
C TRP A 758 24.10 14.13 14.38
N TYR A 759 24.37 13.16 13.52
CA TYR A 759 25.30 12.06 13.81
C TYR A 759 26.75 12.55 13.85
N LYS A 760 27.12 13.42 12.91
CA LYS A 760 28.45 14.05 12.89
C LYS A 760 28.71 14.89 14.14
N GLU A 761 27.70 15.59 14.64
CA GLU A 761 27.80 16.38 15.90
C GLU A 761 28.05 15.46 17.10
N ILE A 762 27.33 14.32 17.18
CA ILE A 762 27.54 13.29 18.21
C ILE A 762 28.94 12.71 18.14
N VAL A 763 29.41 12.27 16.97
CA VAL A 763 30.74 11.68 16.78
C VAL A 763 31.83 12.71 17.10
N ASN A 764 31.66 13.97 16.67
CA ASN A 764 32.59 15.05 16.97
C ASN A 764 32.65 15.37 18.48
N TYR A 765 31.49 15.43 19.14
CA TYR A 765 31.46 15.65 20.60
C TYR A 765 32.17 14.51 21.35
N LEU A 766 31.87 13.27 21.04
CA LEU A 766 32.52 12.10 21.63
C LEU A 766 34.05 12.06 21.39
N SER A 767 34.52 12.57 20.26
CA SER A 767 35.92 12.61 19.91
C SER A 767 36.70 13.67 20.69
N ASN A 768 36.07 14.84 20.99
CA ASN A 768 36.72 16.01 21.56
C ASN A 768 36.50 16.14 23.08
N HIS A 769 35.61 15.35 23.69
CA HIS A 769 35.31 15.43 25.12
C HIS A 769 35.60 14.08 25.80
N ASN A 770 36.15 14.12 26.99
CA ASN A 770 36.41 12.92 27.76
C ASN A 770 35.14 12.43 28.46
N MET A 771 34.66 11.28 28.07
CA MET A 771 33.43 10.66 28.64
C MET A 771 33.62 10.13 30.06
N ALA A 772 34.86 10.03 30.59
CA ALA A 772 35.06 9.77 32.01
C ALA A 772 34.57 10.92 32.91
N ASP A 773 34.45 12.12 32.36
CA ASP A 773 33.80 13.25 33.02
C ASP A 773 32.29 13.10 32.95
N GLN A 774 31.66 13.04 34.14
CA GLN A 774 30.20 12.83 34.24
C GLN A 774 29.38 13.92 33.53
N LYS A 775 29.85 15.19 33.56
CA LYS A 775 29.18 16.29 32.87
C LYS A 775 29.09 16.07 31.38
N ASN A 776 30.15 15.59 30.75
CA ASN A 776 30.19 15.27 29.32
C ASN A 776 29.31 14.05 29.00
N TYR A 777 29.27 13.07 29.90
CA TYR A 777 28.44 11.92 29.77
C TYR A 777 26.95 12.27 29.91
N GLU A 778 26.55 13.10 30.87
CA GLU A 778 25.18 13.61 31.00
C GLU A 778 24.70 14.34 29.75
N TYR A 779 25.57 15.18 29.15
CA TYR A 779 25.23 15.85 27.90
C TYR A 779 24.99 14.84 26.78
N ILE A 780 25.84 13.84 26.59
CA ILE A 780 25.69 12.89 25.49
C ILE A 780 24.45 12.02 25.65
N LYS A 781 24.00 11.73 26.87
CA LYS A 781 22.72 11.03 27.16
C LYS A 781 21.50 11.80 26.62
N THR A 782 21.61 13.11 26.42
CA THR A 782 20.53 13.90 25.78
C THR A 782 20.50 13.74 24.26
N LYS A 783 21.55 13.15 23.66
CA LYS A 783 21.70 12.95 22.22
C LYS A 783 21.64 11.51 21.77
N ILE A 784 21.90 10.59 22.68
CA ILE A 784 21.99 9.14 22.42
C ILE A 784 21.04 8.41 23.35
N ASP A 785 20.26 7.49 22.79
CA ASP A 785 19.59 6.46 23.56
C ASP A 785 20.64 5.42 23.96
N ILE A 786 21.09 5.51 25.21
CA ILE A 786 22.19 4.71 25.73
C ILE A 786 21.88 3.21 25.68
N ASP A 787 20.64 2.81 26.01
CA ASP A 787 20.24 1.41 26.01
C ASP A 787 20.19 0.85 24.59
N SER A 788 19.71 1.64 23.62
CA SER A 788 19.73 1.24 22.21
C SER A 788 21.17 0.97 21.71
N ILE A 789 22.10 1.84 22.02
CA ILE A 789 23.49 1.66 21.61
C ILE A 789 24.15 0.49 22.35
N ILE A 790 23.86 0.29 23.60
CA ILE A 790 24.35 -0.86 24.37
C ILE A 790 23.85 -2.19 23.76
N ASP A 791 22.53 -2.32 23.54
CA ASP A 791 21.96 -3.55 23.02
C ASP A 791 22.45 -3.86 21.60
N PHE A 792 22.57 -2.83 20.74
CA PHE A 792 23.20 -2.99 19.44
C PHE A 792 24.63 -3.56 19.56
N TRP A 793 25.47 -3.00 20.41
CA TRP A 793 26.84 -3.49 20.56
C TRP A 793 26.94 -4.83 21.27
N ILE A 794 26.01 -5.17 22.15
CA ILE A 794 25.89 -6.50 22.74
C ILE A 794 25.56 -7.51 21.62
N ALA A 795 24.62 -7.18 20.74
CA ALA A 795 24.24 -8.02 19.62
C ALA A 795 25.41 -8.26 18.64
N GLU A 796 26.10 -7.21 18.26
CA GLU A 796 27.32 -7.29 17.43
C GLU A 796 28.43 -8.11 18.11
N THR A 797 28.59 -7.97 19.42
CA THR A 797 29.57 -8.73 20.21
C THR A 797 29.19 -10.21 20.29
N TYR A 798 27.91 -10.53 20.49
CA TYR A 798 27.42 -11.89 20.55
C TYR A 798 27.59 -12.60 19.20
N THR A 799 27.19 -11.97 18.11
CA THR A 799 27.22 -12.53 16.75
C THR A 799 28.60 -12.52 16.10
N THR A 800 29.54 -11.77 16.65
CA THR A 800 30.91 -11.57 16.09
C THR A 800 30.89 -11.17 14.60
N ASN A 801 29.98 -10.24 14.25
CA ASN A 801 29.79 -9.79 12.88
C ASN A 801 31.09 -9.24 12.26
N ASN A 802 31.40 -9.66 11.04
CA ASN A 802 32.59 -9.23 10.31
C ASN A 802 32.33 -8.04 9.38
N ASP A 803 31.06 -7.68 9.12
CA ASP A 803 30.66 -6.58 8.21
C ASP A 803 29.84 -5.47 8.88
N ILE A 804 30.30 -5.05 10.05
CA ILE A 804 29.65 -3.98 10.84
C ILE A 804 29.57 -2.62 10.14
N VAL A 805 30.31 -2.41 9.04
CA VAL A 805 30.26 -1.11 8.30
C VAL A 805 28.87 -0.82 7.72
N ASN A 806 28.02 -1.79 7.61
CA ASN A 806 26.64 -1.64 7.16
C ASN A 806 25.67 -1.16 8.25
N ALA A 807 26.09 -1.19 9.53
CA ALA A 807 25.28 -0.73 10.67
C ALA A 807 24.67 0.67 10.43
N ARG A 808 23.44 0.85 10.89
CA ARG A 808 22.69 2.11 10.73
C ARG A 808 22.18 2.64 12.06
N PHE A 809 22.15 3.97 12.11
CA PHE A 809 21.55 4.72 13.21
C PHE A 809 20.51 5.68 12.65
N TYR A 810 19.49 5.95 13.44
CA TYR A 810 18.42 6.86 13.06
C TYR A 810 18.10 7.85 14.18
N SER A 811 17.44 8.93 13.80
CA SER A 811 16.80 9.88 14.71
C SER A 811 15.53 10.44 14.07
N HIS A 812 14.55 10.73 14.93
CA HIS A 812 13.34 11.46 14.57
C HIS A 812 12.90 12.32 15.77
N PRO A 813 12.50 13.58 15.60
CA PRO A 813 12.19 14.47 16.74
C PRO A 813 11.07 13.95 17.65
N ASP A 814 10.11 13.21 17.09
CA ASP A 814 8.97 12.68 17.85
C ASP A 814 9.22 11.26 18.40
N ILE A 815 10.44 10.70 18.26
CA ILE A 815 10.85 9.40 18.81
C ILE A 815 11.94 9.63 19.85
N ASN A 816 11.68 9.26 21.11
CA ASN A 816 12.62 9.34 22.22
C ASN A 816 13.42 10.66 22.26
N ASP A 817 12.73 11.80 22.17
CA ASP A 817 13.29 13.16 22.17
C ASP A 817 14.35 13.42 21.09
N GLY A 818 14.27 12.77 19.96
CA GLY A 818 15.22 12.91 18.83
C GLY A 818 16.58 12.25 19.06
N LYS A 819 16.72 11.38 20.06
CA LYS A 819 17.99 10.71 20.37
C LYS A 819 18.36 9.70 19.30
N MET A 820 19.66 9.49 19.13
CA MET A 820 20.22 8.45 18.26
C MET A 820 19.85 7.07 18.75
N ARG A 821 19.27 6.25 17.85
CA ARG A 821 18.95 4.83 18.07
C ARG A 821 19.53 3.98 16.97
N ALA A 822 19.68 2.67 17.20
CA ALA A 822 20.29 1.72 16.28
C ALA A 822 19.28 0.87 15.54
N ILE A 823 19.65 0.47 14.31
CA ILE A 823 18.97 -0.55 13.50
C ILE A 823 19.92 -1.73 13.36
N PHE A 824 19.48 -2.93 13.76
CA PHE A 824 20.29 -4.15 13.72
C PHE A 824 19.87 -5.03 12.54
N TYR A 825 20.79 -5.24 11.62
CA TYR A 825 20.56 -6.01 10.39
C TYR A 825 21.89 -6.45 9.75
N ASP A 826 21.83 -7.25 8.67
CA ASP A 826 22.95 -7.62 7.80
C ASP A 826 23.99 -8.54 8.46
N LEU A 827 23.52 -9.69 8.95
CA LEU A 827 24.32 -10.69 9.66
C LEU A 827 24.74 -11.91 8.79
N ASP A 828 24.70 -11.77 7.48
CA ASP A 828 25.10 -12.83 6.54
C ASP A 828 26.61 -13.17 6.59
N TRP A 829 27.41 -12.32 7.25
CA TRP A 829 28.85 -12.54 7.51
C TRP A 829 29.17 -12.66 9.01
N ALA A 830 28.19 -13.10 9.81
CA ALA A 830 28.33 -13.26 11.26
C ALA A 830 28.43 -14.74 11.70
N MET A 831 28.76 -14.98 12.95
CA MET A 831 28.79 -16.31 13.60
C MET A 831 29.75 -17.35 12.99
N PHE A 832 30.80 -16.92 12.29
CA PHE A 832 31.83 -17.83 11.77
C PHE A 832 32.93 -18.17 12.79
N ASN A 833 33.23 -17.28 13.73
CA ASN A 833 34.29 -17.47 14.73
C ASN A 833 33.76 -17.27 16.15
N VAL A 834 33.44 -18.36 16.82
CA VAL A 834 32.86 -18.35 18.18
C VAL A 834 33.83 -17.80 19.24
N THR A 835 35.15 -17.88 19.02
CA THR A 835 36.18 -17.44 19.98
C THR A 835 36.63 -15.98 19.79
N LYS A 836 36.19 -15.29 18.71
CA LYS A 836 36.56 -13.90 18.44
C LYS A 836 36.23 -13.01 19.63
N ASN A 837 37.25 -12.30 20.15
CA ASN A 837 37.00 -11.28 21.17
C ASN A 837 36.60 -9.96 20.53
N TYR A 838 35.30 -9.77 20.47
CA TYR A 838 34.74 -8.63 19.80
C TYR A 838 34.87 -7.32 20.59
N TYR A 839 35.06 -7.38 21.92
CA TYR A 839 35.33 -6.19 22.75
C TYR A 839 36.62 -5.50 22.33
N ILE A 840 37.72 -6.28 22.11
CA ILE A 840 38.99 -5.75 21.63
C ILE A 840 38.81 -5.10 20.24
N PHE A 841 38.08 -5.79 19.36
CA PHE A 841 37.84 -5.33 18.01
C PHE A 841 37.01 -4.01 18.01
N SER A 842 35.90 -3.96 18.74
CA SER A 842 34.94 -2.82 18.75
C SER A 842 35.42 -1.59 19.51
N THR A 843 36.48 -1.71 20.34
CA THR A 843 37.08 -0.59 21.10
C THR A 843 38.51 -0.25 20.66
N SER A 844 39.10 -0.98 19.69
CA SER A 844 40.45 -0.72 19.19
C SER A 844 40.56 0.58 18.40
N ILE A 845 41.70 1.27 18.55
CA ILE A 845 42.04 2.46 17.72
C ILE A 845 42.71 2.02 16.42
N THR A 846 43.29 0.80 16.38
CA THR A 846 44.10 0.29 15.27
C THR A 846 43.22 -0.22 14.14
N PRO A 847 43.60 0.00 12.91
CA PRO A 847 42.67 0.41 11.86
C PRO A 847 42.40 -0.71 10.86
N MET A 848 41.20 -1.07 10.71
CA MET A 848 40.71 -0.93 9.35
C MET A 848 40.17 0.50 9.25
N SER A 849 40.64 1.30 8.31
CA SER A 849 40.26 2.72 8.14
C SER A 849 38.75 2.96 8.02
N ARG A 850 37.99 1.93 7.64
CA ARG A 850 36.53 1.89 7.61
C ARG A 850 35.87 1.78 8.99
N LEU A 851 36.58 1.37 10.05
CA LEU A 851 36.04 1.07 11.37
C LEU A 851 36.35 2.14 12.43
N GLN A 852 37.03 3.22 12.10
CA GLN A 852 37.35 4.27 13.09
C GLN A 852 36.12 4.96 13.64
N ILE A 853 35.14 5.27 12.80
CA ILE A 853 33.89 5.95 13.19
C ILE A 853 33.01 5.05 14.08
N PRO A 854 32.73 3.77 13.72
CA PRO A 854 31.98 2.86 14.59
C PRO A 854 32.60 2.71 15.96
N THR A 855 33.90 2.46 16.03
CA THR A 855 34.59 2.28 17.30
C THR A 855 34.66 3.57 18.10
N THR A 856 34.59 4.74 17.48
CA THR A 856 34.63 6.04 18.17
C THR A 856 33.47 6.18 19.15
N VAL A 857 32.24 5.78 18.77
CA VAL A 857 31.07 5.87 19.65
C VAL A 857 31.28 4.97 20.87
N LEU A 858 31.39 3.66 20.68
CA LEU A 858 31.54 2.71 21.78
C LEU A 858 32.81 2.96 22.62
N ARG A 859 33.95 3.14 21.97
CA ARG A 859 35.25 3.37 22.63
C ARG A 859 35.26 4.56 23.59
N ASN A 860 34.60 5.67 23.21
CA ASN A 860 34.52 6.85 24.06
C ASN A 860 33.51 6.66 25.19
N LEU A 861 32.34 6.09 24.92
CA LEU A 861 31.34 5.78 25.95
C LEU A 861 31.90 4.80 27.00
N MET A 862 32.72 3.81 26.60
CA MET A 862 33.38 2.87 27.49
C MET A 862 34.38 3.51 28.46
N LYS A 863 34.72 4.81 28.33
CA LYS A 863 35.53 5.55 29.36
C LYS A 863 34.71 5.91 30.60
N ASN A 864 33.37 5.93 30.49
CA ASN A 864 32.48 6.24 31.59
C ASN A 864 32.12 5.00 32.42
N ASN A 865 32.19 5.12 33.75
CA ASN A 865 31.90 3.99 34.65
C ASN A 865 30.41 3.66 34.74
N GLU A 866 29.53 4.64 34.64
CA GLU A 866 28.06 4.41 34.61
C GLU A 866 27.69 3.64 33.32
N PHE A 867 28.25 4.02 32.17
CA PHE A 867 28.04 3.32 30.91
C PHE A 867 28.54 1.86 31.00
N LYS A 868 29.74 1.62 31.54
CA LYS A 868 30.26 0.25 31.71
C LYS A 868 29.35 -0.60 32.58
N LYS A 869 28.89 -0.04 33.70
CA LYS A 869 27.99 -0.72 34.61
C LYS A 869 26.66 -1.06 33.89
N ARG A 870 26.07 -0.08 33.20
CA ARG A 870 24.84 -0.26 32.44
C ARG A 870 25.00 -1.31 31.32
N TYR A 871 26.16 -1.32 30.66
CA TYR A 871 26.47 -2.33 29.64
C TYR A 871 26.45 -3.75 30.21
N VAL A 872 27.09 -3.97 31.36
CA VAL A 872 27.12 -5.29 32.03
C VAL A 872 25.71 -5.69 32.51
N GLU A 873 24.92 -4.76 33.02
CA GLU A 873 23.53 -4.98 33.41
C GLU A 873 22.65 -5.39 32.20
N ARG A 874 22.75 -4.69 31.09
CA ARG A 874 22.03 -5.01 29.85
C ARG A 874 22.48 -6.33 29.25
N LEU A 875 23.79 -6.60 29.28
CA LEU A 875 24.32 -7.89 28.82
C LEU A 875 23.77 -9.05 29.66
N SER A 876 23.74 -8.88 30.99
CA SER A 876 23.12 -9.87 31.88
C SER A 876 21.65 -10.10 31.52
N TYR A 877 20.89 -9.04 31.31
CA TYR A 877 19.48 -9.14 30.90
C TYR A 877 19.32 -9.91 29.57
N ASN A 878 20.10 -9.51 28.54
CA ASN A 878 19.98 -10.10 27.21
C ASN A 878 20.37 -11.59 27.20
N LEU A 879 21.44 -12.00 27.91
CA LEU A 879 21.84 -13.39 27.99
C LEU A 879 20.88 -14.27 28.82
N ASN A 880 20.22 -13.71 29.84
CA ASN A 880 19.26 -14.44 30.66
C ASN A 880 17.85 -14.50 30.07
N ASN A 881 17.46 -13.54 29.21
CA ASN A 881 16.07 -13.42 28.77
C ASN A 881 15.90 -13.55 27.25
N ILE A 882 16.82 -13.00 26.46
CA ILE A 882 16.69 -12.97 24.98
C ILE A 882 17.48 -14.13 24.36
N TRP A 883 18.78 -14.27 24.69
CA TRP A 883 19.68 -15.25 24.07
C TRP A 883 20.01 -16.41 24.98
N THR A 884 18.97 -16.96 25.64
CA THR A 884 19.14 -18.24 26.32
C THR A 884 19.39 -19.35 25.28
N TYR A 885 20.19 -20.37 25.65
CA TYR A 885 20.40 -21.49 24.75
C TYR A 885 19.10 -22.16 24.30
N GLU A 886 18.12 -22.24 25.16
CA GLU A 886 16.80 -22.82 24.87
C GLU A 886 16.06 -22.01 23.80
N LYS A 887 15.92 -20.67 23.96
CA LYS A 887 15.25 -19.81 22.99
C LYS A 887 15.95 -19.82 21.64
N LEU A 888 17.30 -19.71 21.64
CA LEU A 888 18.09 -19.74 20.42
C LEU A 888 18.00 -21.10 19.70
N SER A 889 18.09 -22.22 20.45
CA SER A 889 17.97 -23.57 19.85
C SER A 889 16.58 -23.77 19.25
N LYS A 890 15.54 -23.36 19.96
CA LYS A 890 14.15 -23.44 19.46
C LYS A 890 13.98 -22.64 18.16
N LYS A 891 14.42 -21.39 18.15
CA LYS A 891 14.31 -20.52 16.96
C LYS A 891 15.10 -21.04 15.77
N LEU A 892 16.31 -21.54 16.02
CA LEU A 892 17.15 -22.13 14.97
C LEU A 892 16.49 -23.38 14.38
N GLU A 893 15.94 -24.25 15.23
CA GLU A 893 15.29 -25.48 14.76
C GLU A 893 13.98 -25.19 14.02
N GLU A 894 13.20 -24.18 14.43
CA GLU A 894 12.02 -23.70 13.69
C GLU A 894 12.41 -23.27 12.26
N LEU A 895 13.44 -22.44 12.12
CA LEU A 895 13.94 -22.03 10.80
C LEU A 895 14.48 -23.20 9.99
N TYR A 896 15.24 -24.10 10.62
CA TYR A 896 15.72 -25.30 9.96
C TYR A 896 14.57 -26.14 9.38
N GLN A 897 13.48 -26.38 10.14
CA GLN A 897 12.33 -27.14 9.65
C GLN A 897 11.59 -26.43 8.51
N ILE A 898 11.51 -25.11 8.55
CA ILE A 898 10.94 -24.29 7.47
C ILE A 898 11.74 -24.47 6.18
N TYR A 899 13.07 -24.41 6.26
CA TYR A 899 13.94 -24.51 5.07
C TYR A 899 14.14 -25.93 4.57
N LYS A 900 14.20 -26.92 5.46
CA LYS A 900 14.61 -28.30 5.16
C LYS A 900 13.86 -28.94 3.99
N LYS A 901 12.56 -28.71 3.87
CA LYS A 901 11.73 -29.32 2.82
C LYS A 901 12.02 -28.73 1.44
N GLU A 902 12.34 -27.45 1.37
CA GLU A 902 12.56 -26.72 0.12
C GLU A 902 14.06 -26.68 -0.26
N MET A 903 14.93 -26.95 0.68
CA MET A 903 16.39 -26.80 0.51
C MET A 903 17.01 -27.71 -0.55
N PRO A 904 16.58 -28.97 -0.76
CA PRO A 904 17.15 -29.81 -1.81
C PRO A 904 17.05 -29.17 -3.19
N ARG A 905 15.89 -28.62 -3.54
CA ARG A 905 15.66 -27.94 -4.82
C ARG A 905 16.42 -26.61 -4.91
N ASN A 906 16.53 -25.88 -3.80
CA ASN A 906 17.31 -24.65 -3.74
C ASN A 906 18.82 -24.94 -3.92
N CYS A 907 19.33 -26.02 -3.32
CA CYS A 907 20.72 -26.46 -3.48
C CYS A 907 21.02 -26.85 -4.93
N GLU A 908 20.15 -27.65 -5.55
CA GLU A 908 20.25 -28.01 -6.98
C GLU A 908 20.30 -26.76 -7.87
N ARG A 909 19.38 -25.81 -7.66
CA ARG A 909 19.28 -24.57 -8.43
C ARG A 909 20.55 -23.73 -8.37
N TRP A 910 21.23 -23.69 -7.23
CA TRP A 910 22.36 -22.80 -6.98
C TRP A 910 23.69 -23.53 -6.86
N ASN A 911 23.72 -24.82 -7.22
CA ASN A 911 24.93 -25.67 -7.17
C ASN A 911 25.59 -25.71 -5.79
N ILE A 912 24.77 -25.91 -4.76
CA ILE A 912 25.17 -26.11 -3.37
C ILE A 912 24.85 -27.54 -2.98
N THR A 913 25.66 -28.18 -2.12
CA THR A 913 25.33 -29.51 -1.63
C THR A 913 24.49 -29.45 -0.36
N MET A 914 23.63 -30.44 -0.16
CA MET A 914 22.86 -30.57 1.10
C MET A 914 23.81 -30.77 2.29
N GLU A 915 24.90 -31.50 2.11
CA GLU A 915 25.92 -31.70 3.12
C GLU A 915 26.53 -30.38 3.60
N ASN A 916 26.94 -29.51 2.66
CA ASN A 916 27.45 -28.17 2.99
C ASN A 916 26.42 -27.33 3.77
N TRP A 917 25.13 -27.36 3.39
CA TRP A 917 24.10 -26.68 4.12
C TRP A 917 23.93 -27.24 5.55
N GLU A 918 23.80 -28.54 5.71
CA GLU A 918 23.67 -29.20 7.02
C GLU A 918 24.89 -28.92 7.93
N ASP A 919 26.10 -28.96 7.39
CA ASP A 919 27.33 -28.62 8.13
C ASP A 919 27.30 -27.17 8.64
N ASN A 920 26.80 -26.25 7.85
CA ASN A 920 26.66 -24.84 8.24
C ASN A 920 25.52 -24.60 9.24
N VAL A 921 24.42 -25.33 9.16
CA VAL A 921 23.42 -25.36 10.23
C VAL A 921 24.02 -25.92 11.53
N ASN A 922 24.82 -26.99 11.45
CA ASN A 922 25.51 -27.55 12.60
C ASN A 922 26.56 -26.57 13.15
N ARG A 923 27.19 -25.76 12.29
CA ARG A 923 28.07 -24.65 12.73
C ARG A 923 27.29 -23.67 13.61
N LEU A 924 26.07 -23.27 13.21
CA LEU A 924 25.22 -22.37 14.01
C LEU A 924 24.79 -23.03 15.34
N ARG A 925 24.41 -24.33 15.33
CA ARG A 925 24.09 -25.10 16.56
C ARG A 925 25.28 -25.10 17.53
N ASN A 926 26.48 -25.35 17.03
CA ASN A 926 27.70 -25.32 17.81
C ASN A 926 28.06 -23.91 18.30
N TYR A 927 27.78 -22.88 17.49
CA TYR A 927 28.02 -21.50 17.85
C TYR A 927 27.20 -21.08 19.07
N ILE A 928 25.89 -21.27 19.03
CA ILE A 928 25.00 -20.88 20.14
C ILE A 928 25.30 -21.67 21.42
N LYS A 929 25.72 -22.93 21.30
CA LYS A 929 26.13 -23.76 22.44
C LYS A 929 27.37 -23.22 23.14
N LYS A 930 28.37 -22.72 22.38
CA LYS A 930 29.69 -22.33 22.89
C LYS A 930 29.82 -20.82 23.16
N ARG A 931 28.98 -19.97 22.53
CA ARG A 931 29.23 -18.52 22.54
C ARG A 931 29.09 -17.88 23.90
N THR A 932 28.01 -18.17 24.62
CA THR A 932 27.73 -17.55 25.93
C THR A 932 28.86 -17.74 26.94
N PRO A 933 29.38 -18.96 27.22
CA PRO A 933 30.51 -19.16 28.15
C PRO A 933 31.79 -18.44 27.70
N ILE A 934 32.11 -18.44 26.41
CA ILE A 934 33.25 -17.72 25.87
C ILE A 934 33.11 -16.22 26.06
N MET A 935 31.93 -15.68 25.74
CA MET A 935 31.62 -14.26 25.89
C MET A 935 31.67 -13.80 27.36
N LEU A 936 31.19 -14.62 28.29
CA LEU A 936 31.28 -14.34 29.74
C LEU A 936 32.72 -14.22 30.20
N ASN A 937 33.63 -15.13 29.80
CA ASN A 937 35.05 -15.04 30.10
C ASN A 937 35.71 -13.79 29.48
N GLN A 938 35.33 -13.44 28.25
CA GLN A 938 35.79 -12.20 27.60
C GLN A 938 35.28 -10.94 28.31
N THR A 939 34.02 -10.97 28.78
CA THR A 939 33.37 -9.87 29.56
C THR A 939 34.10 -9.69 30.89
N LYS A 940 34.38 -10.80 31.63
CA LYS A 940 35.12 -10.76 32.89
C LYS A 940 36.44 -10.04 32.71
N SER A 941 37.22 -10.46 31.73
CA SER A 941 38.55 -9.90 31.45
C SER A 941 38.48 -8.45 30.98
N PHE A 942 37.54 -8.11 30.08
CA PHE A 942 37.45 -6.79 29.50
C PHE A 942 36.99 -5.73 30.51
N PHE A 943 36.00 -6.05 31.34
CA PHE A 943 35.47 -5.14 32.35
C PHE A 943 36.21 -5.22 33.69
N GLY A 944 37.10 -6.17 33.87
CA GLY A 944 37.85 -6.40 35.13
C GLY A 944 36.92 -6.84 36.26
N LEU A 945 35.91 -7.65 35.98
CA LEU A 945 34.92 -8.08 36.97
C LEU A 945 35.50 -9.14 37.92
N SER A 946 35.26 -8.93 39.22
CA SER A 946 35.60 -9.92 40.27
C SER A 946 34.67 -11.14 40.16
N GLU A 947 35.06 -12.26 40.81
CA GLU A 947 34.22 -13.47 40.90
C GLU A 947 32.84 -13.17 41.56
N SER A 948 32.82 -12.28 42.56
CA SER A 948 31.58 -11.86 43.21
C SER A 948 30.66 -11.06 42.29
N GLU A 949 31.21 -10.20 41.44
CA GLU A 949 30.44 -9.46 40.44
C GLU A 949 29.96 -10.36 39.30
N MET A 950 30.80 -11.30 38.83
CA MET A 950 30.39 -12.31 37.85
C MET A 950 29.20 -13.13 38.40
N LYS A 951 29.29 -13.58 39.65
CA LYS A 951 28.19 -14.29 40.30
C LYS A 951 26.95 -13.44 40.47
N LYS A 952 27.13 -12.16 40.81
CA LYS A 952 26.02 -11.21 40.95
C LYS A 952 25.28 -11.01 39.64
N TYR A 953 25.95 -10.77 38.52
CA TYR A 953 25.34 -10.44 37.23
C TYR A 953 24.94 -11.68 36.42
N PHE A 954 25.68 -12.81 36.53
CA PHE A 954 25.55 -13.95 35.63
C PHE A 954 25.42 -15.29 36.37
N GLY A 955 25.09 -15.29 37.67
CA GLY A 955 25.13 -16.46 38.54
C GLY A 955 24.51 -17.72 37.96
N ASP A 956 23.27 -17.60 37.47
CA ASP A 956 22.53 -18.76 36.91
C ASP A 956 23.14 -19.28 35.61
N LEU A 957 23.73 -18.39 34.77
CA LEU A 957 24.43 -18.76 33.54
C LEU A 957 25.74 -19.48 33.82
N LEU A 958 26.46 -19.14 34.90
CA LEU A 958 27.72 -19.77 35.27
C LEU A 958 27.53 -21.21 35.73
N TRP A 959 26.46 -21.52 36.48
CA TRP A 959 26.12 -22.89 36.90
C TRP A 959 25.73 -23.81 35.71
N ASN A 960 25.07 -23.26 34.70
CA ASN A 960 24.65 -24.01 33.51
C ASN A 960 25.80 -24.35 32.56
N ILE A 961 26.98 -23.75 32.74
CA ILE A 961 28.18 -24.04 31.92
C ILE A 961 28.83 -25.37 32.30
N ASP A 962 28.85 -25.73 33.61
CA ASP A 962 29.46 -26.93 34.11
C ASP A 962 28.64 -28.22 33.88
N THR A 963 27.36 -28.07 33.52
CA THR A 963 26.43 -29.21 33.31
C THR A 963 26.10 -29.49 31.84
N ARG A 964 26.66 -28.76 30.89
CA ARG A 964 26.43 -28.89 29.44
C ARG A 964 27.74 -29.16 28.71
#